data_8da35246e4f43b9099b1de6a71b926e7
#
_entry.id   8da35246e4f43b9099b1de6a71b926e7
#
_cell.length_a   1.000
_cell.length_b   1.000
_cell.length_c   1.000
_cell.angle_alpha   90.00
_cell.angle_beta   90.00
_cell.angle_gamma   90.00
#
_symmetry.space_group_name_H-M   'P 1'
#
loop_
_entity.id
_entity.type
_entity.pdbx_description
1 polymer ?
#
loop_
_entity_poly.entity_id
_entity_poly.type
_entity_poly.pdbx_seq_one_letter_code
_entity_poly.pdbx_strand_id
1 'polypeptide(L)'
;MTKAKYPAKTIMTTTRPFELLHMDLFGPSHYSAVTNDASLYVFIIVDDYSRYTWVHIVTYKYEVQEVFKRFSSRASTNFGVKIKHIRSDNGTEFKNSGLNDYLDELGITHELSAPHTPQQNGVVERKNRTLVEMARTMLDEYKTPHHFWIDAIDTACHIINRVYLHKFFKKTAYELLTDKKPNVSYFKVFGAKCWIRDPHHNAKFAPKAHEGFMLGYGKDSHTYRVFNIALHKIVETVDVREDIPSVIDEPAPEDSIKFKATEDVIPTEESTEEFIPEREDRRANLPEENAEENEPTKVDEAFLEPDWIQAMQEELHQFELNNVWELVKRPDPRKHNIIGTKWIYRNKQDENGLVVRNKARLVAQGYTQVEGIDFDETFAPVARLEAIRILLAYANHHNITLYQMDVKSAFLNGKLEEEVYVAQPPGFEDPKNPDKVFRLNKALYGLKQAPRAWYDTLKEFFVKNGFTPGSLDPTLFTKSYDGELFVCQIYVDDIIFGCTDQRYSDEFAYMMSEEYQMSMMGELKFFLGLQIRQQHNGIFISQEKYLKDVLRKFGMQDCKGVKILMPTNGHLCTDENGIDFDHKVYRSMTGSLLYLCASRPDIMLSVCMCARFQATPKESHHKAVKHILPYLAHTPTLGLWYPKGSTFDLIGYSNSDYAGDRVDRKSTSGTCHFLGRSLVCWSSKKQNFISLSTAEAEYIADGSCCAQLLWMKQTLKDYGTNMKNVPLYCENESAIKIAHNPV
;
A
#
# COMPACT_ATOMS: atom_id res chain seq x y z
N MET A 1 -15.19 48.24 14.50
CA MET A 1 -13.73 48.24 14.37
C MET A 1 -13.28 46.86 13.97
N THR A 2 -12.87 46.66 12.76
CA THR A 2 -12.28 45.42 12.25
C THR A 2 -10.87 45.29 12.78
N LYS A 3 -10.55 44.18 13.49
CA LYS A 3 -9.19 43.91 13.98
C LYS A 3 -8.22 43.85 12.80
N ALA A 4 -7.11 44.61 12.86
CA ALA A 4 -6.05 44.56 11.86
C ALA A 4 -5.49 43.13 11.72
N LYS A 5 -5.37 42.64 10.47
CA LYS A 5 -4.70 41.37 10.20
C LYS A 5 -3.19 41.52 10.47
N TYR A 6 -2.67 40.76 11.41
CA TYR A 6 -1.21 40.64 11.58
C TYR A 6 -0.61 39.91 10.36
N PRO A 7 0.52 40.43 9.81
CA PRO A 7 1.19 39.76 8.69
C PRO A 7 1.68 38.36 9.10
N ALA A 8 1.51 37.38 8.22
CA ALA A 8 2.01 36.04 8.46
C ALA A 8 3.55 36.09 8.61
N LYS A 9 4.08 35.43 9.64
CA LYS A 9 5.52 35.33 9.89
C LYS A 9 6.16 34.54 8.77
N THR A 10 6.90 35.17 7.88
CA THR A 10 7.53 34.58 6.68
C THR A 10 8.93 34.04 6.95
N ILE A 11 9.52 34.34 8.10
CA ILE A 11 10.90 33.99 8.45
C ILE A 11 10.89 33.12 9.71
N MET A 12 11.54 31.95 9.64
CA MET A 12 11.81 31.13 10.82
C MET A 12 12.91 31.81 11.66
N THR A 13 12.65 32.01 12.95
CA THR A 13 13.59 32.61 13.90
C THR A 13 14.40 31.55 14.67
N THR A 14 14.00 30.30 14.61
CA THR A 14 14.65 29.15 15.26
C THR A 14 15.48 28.37 14.24
N THR A 15 16.64 27.87 14.66
CA THR A 15 17.62 27.18 13.81
C THR A 15 17.75 25.67 14.14
N ARG A 16 17.27 25.26 15.30
CA ARG A 16 17.33 23.88 15.79
C ARG A 16 16.16 23.54 16.71
N PRO A 17 15.85 22.25 16.93
CA PRO A 17 14.85 21.84 17.91
C PRO A 17 15.15 22.31 19.32
N PHE A 18 14.12 22.53 20.14
CA PHE A 18 14.14 22.99 21.54
C PHE A 18 14.67 24.39 21.76
N GLU A 19 14.83 25.21 20.73
CA GLU A 19 15.24 26.59 20.86
C GLU A 19 14.09 27.48 21.35
N LEU A 20 12.85 27.21 20.88
CA LEU A 20 11.63 27.86 21.35
C LEU A 20 10.49 26.83 21.40
N LEU A 21 9.84 26.71 22.54
CA LEU A 21 8.66 25.88 22.72
C LEU A 21 7.41 26.75 22.95
N HIS A 22 6.34 26.43 22.23
CA HIS A 22 5.02 27.05 22.46
C HIS A 22 4.19 26.13 23.34
N MET A 23 3.54 26.66 24.35
CA MET A 23 2.74 25.91 25.33
C MET A 23 1.34 26.46 25.41
N ASP A 24 0.36 25.57 25.57
CA ASP A 24 -1.04 25.93 25.78
C ASP A 24 -1.77 24.84 26.55
N LEU A 25 -2.87 25.22 27.20
CA LEU A 25 -3.74 24.32 27.96
C LEU A 25 -5.18 24.50 27.51
N PHE A 26 -5.81 23.50 26.99
CA PHE A 26 -7.22 23.56 26.66
C PHE A 26 -8.08 22.52 27.40
N GLY A 27 -9.35 22.78 27.56
CA GLY A 27 -10.32 22.01 28.34
C GLY A 27 -10.94 22.86 29.46
N PRO A 28 -11.74 22.24 30.34
CA PRO A 28 -12.12 20.84 30.34
C PRO A 28 -13.12 20.50 29.24
N SER A 29 -13.14 19.23 28.82
CA SER A 29 -14.17 18.73 27.92
C SER A 29 -15.49 18.52 28.71
N HIS A 30 -16.64 18.68 28.01
CA HIS A 30 -17.95 18.31 28.55
C HIS A 30 -18.14 16.79 28.70
N TYR A 31 -17.26 15.98 28.12
CA TYR A 31 -17.29 14.53 28.19
C TYR A 31 -16.30 14.03 29.23
N SER A 32 -16.75 13.24 30.20
CA SER A 32 -15.87 12.50 31.12
C SER A 32 -15.09 11.44 30.34
N ALA A 33 -13.83 11.19 30.73
CA ALA A 33 -13.03 10.14 30.09
C ALA A 33 -13.28 8.77 30.74
N VAL A 34 -13.16 7.68 29.95
CA VAL A 34 -13.36 6.31 30.44
C VAL A 34 -12.47 5.95 31.63
N THR A 35 -11.33 6.59 31.74
CA THR A 35 -10.32 6.26 32.77
C THR A 35 -10.47 7.09 34.05
N ASN A 36 -11.28 8.15 34.03
CA ASN A 36 -11.42 9.03 35.19
C ASN A 36 -12.70 9.89 35.08
N ASP A 37 -13.53 9.91 36.12
CA ASP A 37 -14.75 10.74 36.18
C ASP A 37 -14.46 12.25 36.35
N ALA A 38 -13.18 12.65 36.45
CA ALA A 38 -12.75 14.03 36.59
C ALA A 38 -12.72 14.76 35.24
N SER A 39 -13.01 16.07 35.28
CA SER A 39 -12.77 16.96 34.15
C SER A 39 -11.29 17.00 33.81
N LEU A 40 -10.94 16.67 32.57
CA LEU A 40 -9.55 16.59 32.14
C LEU A 40 -9.18 17.72 31.20
N TYR A 41 -7.92 18.16 31.29
CA TYR A 41 -7.31 19.16 30.42
C TYR A 41 -6.23 18.53 29.57
N VAL A 42 -5.97 19.12 28.42
CA VAL A 42 -4.89 18.73 27.51
C VAL A 42 -3.84 19.83 27.50
N PHE A 43 -2.66 19.50 28.02
CA PHE A 43 -1.48 20.36 27.97
C PHE A 43 -0.65 20.03 26.74
N ILE A 44 -0.45 21.00 25.85
CA ILE A 44 0.26 20.85 24.58
C ILE A 44 1.54 21.63 24.59
N ILE A 45 2.61 21.02 24.10
CA ILE A 45 3.91 21.62 23.84
C ILE A 45 4.24 21.45 22.36
N VAL A 46 4.59 22.53 21.66
CA VAL A 46 4.96 22.52 20.23
C VAL A 46 6.33 23.14 20.06
N ASP A 47 7.26 22.42 19.46
CA ASP A 47 8.57 22.96 19.09
C ASP A 47 8.45 23.88 17.86
N ASP A 48 9.00 25.08 17.94
CA ASP A 48 8.88 26.08 16.86
C ASP A 48 9.64 25.68 15.61
N TYR A 49 10.78 25.01 15.74
CA TYR A 49 11.61 24.59 14.61
C TYR A 49 11.02 23.37 13.86
N SER A 50 10.79 22.26 14.56
CA SER A 50 10.34 21.01 13.94
C SER A 50 8.83 20.92 13.77
N ARG A 51 8.07 21.73 14.52
CA ARG A 51 6.61 21.60 14.70
C ARG A 51 6.19 20.30 15.36
N TYR A 52 7.13 19.55 15.95
CA TYR A 52 6.81 18.37 16.73
C TYR A 52 5.98 18.75 17.95
N THR A 53 4.98 17.95 18.21
CA THR A 53 3.96 18.23 19.23
C THR A 53 3.95 17.13 20.27
N TRP A 54 3.92 17.50 21.53
CA TRP A 54 3.69 16.60 22.66
C TRP A 54 2.36 16.95 23.31
N VAL A 55 1.61 15.91 23.66
CA VAL A 55 0.32 15.99 24.35
C VAL A 55 0.46 15.34 25.71
N HIS A 56 0.01 16.04 26.75
CA HIS A 56 -0.04 15.54 28.13
C HIS A 56 -1.43 15.76 28.71
N ILE A 57 -1.98 14.72 29.29
CA ILE A 57 -3.29 14.77 29.94
C ILE A 57 -3.08 15.12 31.41
N VAL A 58 -3.79 16.10 31.91
CA VAL A 58 -3.73 16.56 33.29
C VAL A 58 -5.15 16.69 33.86
N THR A 59 -5.31 16.34 35.12
CA THR A 59 -6.61 16.44 35.80
C THR A 59 -6.85 17.85 36.29
N TYR A 60 -5.79 18.51 36.79
CA TYR A 60 -5.88 19.85 37.35
C TYR A 60 -4.86 20.79 36.69
N LYS A 61 -5.22 22.03 36.55
CA LYS A 61 -4.34 23.08 35.93
C LYS A 61 -3.00 23.22 36.60
N TYR A 62 -2.93 23.03 37.93
CA TYR A 62 -1.66 23.16 38.68
C TYR A 62 -0.65 22.04 38.35
N GLU A 63 -1.07 20.92 37.77
CA GLU A 63 -0.20 19.81 37.39
C GLU A 63 0.71 20.17 36.19
N VAL A 64 0.38 21.20 35.43
CA VAL A 64 1.14 21.66 34.25
C VAL A 64 2.61 21.89 34.59
N GLN A 65 2.90 22.49 35.77
CA GLN A 65 4.25 22.74 36.24
C GLN A 65 5.07 21.45 36.39
N GLU A 66 4.53 20.44 37.05
CA GLU A 66 5.22 19.17 37.28
C GLU A 66 5.37 18.34 35.98
N VAL A 67 4.40 18.43 35.09
CA VAL A 67 4.48 17.80 33.77
C VAL A 67 5.58 18.48 32.94
N PHE A 68 5.67 19.81 32.96
CA PHE A 68 6.72 20.53 32.26
C PHE A 68 8.12 20.23 32.82
N LYS A 69 8.30 20.19 34.14
CA LYS A 69 9.55 19.79 34.77
C LYS A 69 10.03 18.43 34.30
N ARG A 70 9.14 17.43 34.33
CA ARG A 70 9.45 16.07 33.82
C ARG A 70 9.76 16.04 32.34
N PHE A 71 9.01 16.82 31.52
CA PHE A 71 9.27 16.97 30.10
C PHE A 71 10.65 17.58 29.83
N SER A 72 10.97 18.68 30.47
CA SER A 72 12.28 19.39 30.33
C SER A 72 13.46 18.47 30.68
N SER A 73 13.36 17.75 31.79
CA SER A 73 14.38 16.76 32.19
C SER A 73 14.57 15.66 31.17
N ARG A 74 13.47 15.08 30.68
CA ARG A 74 13.50 14.02 29.60
C ARG A 74 14.07 14.55 28.30
N ALA A 75 13.70 15.77 27.89
CA ALA A 75 14.21 16.41 26.69
C ALA A 75 15.73 16.60 26.76
N SER A 76 16.24 17.07 27.90
CA SER A 76 17.67 17.22 28.12
C SER A 76 18.41 15.87 28.08
N THR A 77 17.85 14.82 28.70
CA THR A 77 18.47 13.50 28.75
C THR A 77 18.46 12.79 27.40
N ASN A 78 17.30 12.79 26.69
CA ASN A 78 17.13 12.00 25.47
C ASN A 78 17.75 12.65 24.24
N PHE A 79 17.79 13.98 24.19
CA PHE A 79 18.27 14.73 23.03
C PHE A 79 19.57 15.50 23.27
N GLY A 80 20.08 15.52 24.50
CA GLY A 80 21.30 16.25 24.86
C GLY A 80 21.19 17.76 24.65
N VAL A 81 19.97 18.32 24.65
CA VAL A 81 19.69 19.72 24.31
C VAL A 81 19.11 20.47 25.51
N LYS A 82 19.43 21.76 25.59
CA LYS A 82 18.79 22.67 26.56
C LYS A 82 17.72 23.50 25.88
N ILE A 83 16.54 23.57 26.50
CA ILE A 83 15.47 24.52 26.11
C ILE A 83 15.97 25.90 26.39
N LYS A 84 15.83 26.85 25.44
CA LYS A 84 16.24 28.26 25.62
C LYS A 84 15.06 29.16 25.98
N HIS A 85 13.98 29.02 25.24
CA HIS A 85 12.80 29.88 25.36
C HIS A 85 11.52 29.06 25.40
N ILE A 86 10.59 29.49 26.21
CA ILE A 86 9.22 29.03 26.19
C ILE A 86 8.26 30.20 25.96
N ARG A 87 7.15 29.94 25.29
CA ARG A 87 6.10 30.92 25.07
C ARG A 87 4.74 30.32 25.43
N SER A 88 3.98 31.04 26.26
CA SER A 88 2.62 30.66 26.63
C SER A 88 1.68 31.85 26.61
N ASP A 89 0.41 31.58 26.83
CA ASP A 89 -0.55 32.63 27.15
C ASP A 89 -0.37 33.15 28.60
N ASN A 90 -1.25 34.07 29.01
CA ASN A 90 -1.26 34.68 30.36
C ASN A 90 -2.09 33.85 31.39
N GLY A 91 -2.31 32.56 31.16
CA GLY A 91 -3.04 31.67 32.08
C GLY A 91 -2.38 31.60 33.46
N THR A 92 -3.20 31.41 34.49
CA THR A 92 -2.72 31.28 35.89
C THR A 92 -1.86 30.04 36.08
N GLU A 93 -2.06 29.02 35.25
CA GLU A 93 -1.29 27.79 35.19
C GLU A 93 0.19 28.02 34.78
N PHE A 94 0.47 29.08 34.03
CA PHE A 94 1.81 29.46 33.57
C PHE A 94 2.43 30.58 34.40
N LYS A 95 1.63 31.28 35.22
CA LYS A 95 2.06 32.40 36.07
C LYS A 95 2.13 31.99 37.55
N ASN A 96 2.91 30.96 37.87
CA ASN A 96 3.14 30.58 39.25
C ASN A 96 4.62 30.70 39.61
N SER A 97 4.92 31.02 40.90
CA SER A 97 6.30 31.19 41.36
C SER A 97 7.14 29.93 41.16
N GLY A 98 6.58 28.73 41.43
CA GLY A 98 7.33 27.48 41.34
C GLY A 98 7.71 27.06 39.91
N LEU A 99 6.98 27.52 38.88
CA LEU A 99 7.41 27.39 37.50
C LEU A 99 8.49 28.41 37.18
N ASN A 100 8.33 29.66 37.59
CA ASN A 100 9.31 30.69 37.32
C ASN A 100 10.66 30.39 37.99
N ASP A 101 10.66 30.00 39.27
CA ASP A 101 11.87 29.58 39.99
C ASP A 101 12.61 28.46 39.27
N TYR A 102 11.88 27.48 38.76
CA TYR A 102 12.46 26.34 37.98
C TYR A 102 13.02 26.80 36.63
N LEU A 103 12.35 27.70 35.94
CA LEU A 103 12.83 28.27 34.65
C LEU A 103 14.09 29.10 34.86
N ASP A 104 14.13 29.90 35.91
CA ASP A 104 15.29 30.73 36.28
C ASP A 104 16.50 29.85 36.65
N GLU A 105 16.28 28.78 37.41
CA GLU A 105 17.33 27.79 37.75
C GLU A 105 17.98 27.18 36.52
N LEU A 106 17.19 26.88 35.45
CA LEU A 106 17.67 26.31 34.20
C LEU A 106 18.11 27.34 33.16
N GLY A 107 17.92 28.63 33.44
CA GLY A 107 18.20 29.72 32.50
C GLY A 107 17.28 29.76 31.29
N ILE A 108 16.02 29.32 31.46
CA ILE A 108 15.01 29.29 30.40
C ILE A 108 14.20 30.57 30.43
N THR A 109 14.19 31.33 29.35
CA THR A 109 13.40 32.56 29.24
C THR A 109 11.92 32.24 28.96
N HIS A 110 11.02 32.80 29.76
CA HIS A 110 9.58 32.68 29.57
C HIS A 110 8.99 33.95 28.93
N GLU A 111 8.45 33.79 27.72
CA GLU A 111 7.73 34.86 26.99
C GLU A 111 6.21 34.66 27.15
N LEU A 112 5.56 35.58 27.83
CA LEU A 112 4.10 35.62 27.95
C LEU A 112 3.50 36.46 26.82
N SER A 113 2.43 35.95 26.18
CA SER A 113 1.69 36.74 25.18
C SER A 113 1.01 37.94 25.83
N ALA A 114 0.88 39.07 25.12
CA ALA A 114 0.19 40.23 25.65
C ALA A 114 -1.31 39.90 25.90
N PRO A 115 -1.94 40.48 26.93
CA PRO A 115 -3.35 40.27 27.22
C PRO A 115 -4.23 40.54 25.98
N HIS A 116 -5.20 39.69 25.72
CA HIS A 116 -6.13 39.77 24.56
C HIS A 116 -5.49 39.76 23.18
N THR A 117 -4.26 39.23 23.04
CA THR A 117 -3.57 39.06 21.75
C THR A 117 -3.24 37.57 21.47
N PRO A 118 -4.22 36.72 21.21
CA PRO A 118 -4.00 35.29 20.93
C PRO A 118 -3.08 35.05 19.71
N GLN A 119 -2.97 36.03 18.81
CA GLN A 119 -2.09 35.94 17.64
C GLN A 119 -0.61 35.73 17.97
N GLN A 120 -0.15 36.12 19.19
CA GLN A 120 1.23 35.89 19.63
C GLN A 120 1.52 34.44 20.00
N ASN A 121 0.52 33.64 20.38
CA ASN A 121 0.62 32.21 20.63
C ASN A 121 0.02 31.36 19.49
N GLY A 122 -0.16 31.95 18.31
CA GLY A 122 -0.88 31.37 17.18
C GLY A 122 -0.28 30.06 16.59
N VAL A 123 0.92 29.64 17.01
CA VAL A 123 1.52 28.36 16.61
C VAL A 123 0.79 27.22 17.31
N VAL A 124 0.71 27.27 18.64
CA VAL A 124 0.06 26.21 19.43
C VAL A 124 -1.46 26.29 19.32
N GLU A 125 -2.07 27.47 19.21
CA GLU A 125 -3.52 27.62 19.03
C GLU A 125 -4.01 26.95 17.72
N ARG A 126 -3.28 27.16 16.60
CA ARG A 126 -3.60 26.47 15.35
C ARG A 126 -3.40 24.97 15.46
N LYS A 127 -2.36 24.52 16.17
CA LYS A 127 -2.12 23.11 16.41
C LYS A 127 -3.26 22.47 17.24
N ASN A 128 -3.72 23.16 18.29
CA ASN A 128 -4.87 22.75 19.11
C ASN A 128 -6.11 22.55 18.25
N ARG A 129 -6.42 23.54 17.39
CA ARG A 129 -7.56 23.43 16.47
C ARG A 129 -7.44 22.20 15.58
N THR A 130 -6.28 21.99 14.96
CA THR A 130 -6.04 20.84 14.07
C THR A 130 -6.19 19.52 14.81
N LEU A 131 -5.66 19.39 16.04
CA LEU A 131 -5.78 18.17 16.84
C LEU A 131 -7.24 17.89 17.21
N VAL A 132 -7.99 18.91 17.63
CA VAL A 132 -9.41 18.78 18.00
C VAL A 132 -10.26 18.41 16.77
N GLU A 133 -10.01 19.02 15.62
CA GLU A 133 -10.71 18.69 14.37
C GLU A 133 -10.44 17.25 13.92
N MET A 134 -9.17 16.81 13.94
CA MET A 134 -8.83 15.43 13.63
C MET A 134 -9.44 14.43 14.61
N ALA A 135 -9.35 14.68 15.91
CA ALA A 135 -9.94 13.82 16.93
C ALA A 135 -11.46 13.70 16.77
N ARG A 136 -12.14 14.80 16.43
CA ARG A 136 -13.57 14.82 16.15
C ARG A 136 -13.91 13.95 14.94
N THR A 137 -13.14 14.07 13.84
CA THR A 137 -13.30 13.25 12.65
C THR A 137 -13.10 11.75 12.96
N MET A 138 -12.05 11.41 13.73
CA MET A 138 -11.77 10.03 14.14
C MET A 138 -12.90 9.42 14.97
N LEU A 139 -13.46 10.19 15.91
CA LEU A 139 -14.59 9.72 16.72
C LEU A 139 -15.87 9.52 15.89
N ASP A 140 -16.10 10.39 14.91
CA ASP A 140 -17.30 10.35 14.07
C ASP A 140 -17.25 9.23 13.01
N GLU A 141 -16.08 8.85 12.51
CA GLU A 141 -15.93 7.91 11.40
C GLU A 141 -16.52 6.52 11.73
N TYR A 142 -16.18 5.98 12.90
CA TYR A 142 -16.69 4.67 13.36
C TYR A 142 -17.72 4.80 14.48
N LYS A 143 -18.28 6.02 14.68
CA LYS A 143 -19.23 6.30 15.77
C LYS A 143 -18.69 5.89 17.13
N THR A 144 -17.38 6.06 17.32
CA THR A 144 -16.71 5.77 18.58
C THR A 144 -17.25 6.71 19.66
N PRO A 145 -17.61 6.20 20.87
CA PRO A 145 -18.18 7.04 21.91
C PRO A 145 -17.29 8.22 22.29
N HIS A 146 -17.87 9.41 22.49
CA HIS A 146 -17.12 10.64 22.74
C HIS A 146 -16.27 10.65 24.02
N HIS A 147 -16.49 9.73 24.95
CA HIS A 147 -15.64 9.60 26.14
C HIS A 147 -14.21 9.07 25.83
N PHE A 148 -13.92 8.64 24.57
CA PHE A 148 -12.58 8.33 24.09
C PHE A 148 -11.88 9.51 23.43
N TRP A 149 -12.39 10.74 23.63
CA TRP A 149 -11.82 11.96 23.01
C TRP A 149 -10.34 12.18 23.32
N ILE A 150 -9.87 11.75 24.49
CA ILE A 150 -8.45 11.81 24.89
C ILE A 150 -7.59 10.90 24.02
N ASP A 151 -8.02 9.66 23.82
CA ASP A 151 -7.31 8.69 22.99
C ASP A 151 -7.29 9.17 21.53
N ALA A 152 -8.37 9.81 21.07
CA ALA A 152 -8.43 10.43 19.74
C ALA A 152 -7.44 11.60 19.58
N ILE A 153 -7.30 12.48 20.59
CA ILE A 153 -6.31 13.56 20.58
C ILE A 153 -4.87 13.03 20.57
N ASP A 154 -4.58 12.03 21.40
CA ASP A 154 -3.24 11.42 21.47
C ASP A 154 -2.88 10.75 20.13
N THR A 155 -3.82 10.02 19.56
CA THR A 155 -3.66 9.39 18.23
C THR A 155 -3.51 10.41 17.12
N ALA A 156 -4.29 11.49 17.11
CA ALA A 156 -4.13 12.59 16.16
C ALA A 156 -2.75 13.22 16.25
N CYS A 157 -2.24 13.44 17.47
CA CYS A 157 -0.89 13.95 17.69
C CYS A 157 0.19 13.01 17.16
N HIS A 158 0.04 11.72 17.42
CA HIS A 158 0.95 10.67 16.92
C HIS A 158 1.05 10.67 15.39
N ILE A 159 -0.11 10.75 14.70
CA ILE A 159 -0.20 10.78 13.24
C ILE A 159 0.37 12.09 12.68
N ILE A 160 -0.02 13.26 13.21
CA ILE A 160 0.45 14.55 12.72
C ILE A 160 1.97 14.63 12.74
N ASN A 161 2.62 14.20 13.81
CA ASN A 161 4.07 14.24 13.92
C ASN A 161 4.79 13.41 12.85
N ARG A 162 4.17 12.34 12.35
CA ARG A 162 4.80 11.36 11.43
C ARG A 162 4.36 11.49 9.98
N VAL A 163 3.23 12.14 9.71
CA VAL A 163 2.66 12.19 8.34
C VAL A 163 2.73 13.61 7.76
N TYR A 164 2.45 14.65 8.56
CA TYR A 164 2.39 16.00 8.05
C TYR A 164 3.78 16.58 7.77
N LEU A 165 3.97 17.06 6.54
CA LEU A 165 5.23 17.66 6.12
C LEU A 165 5.35 19.10 6.59
N HIS A 166 6.50 19.45 7.13
CA HIS A 166 6.83 20.83 7.48
C HIS A 166 6.87 21.72 6.22
N LYS A 167 6.21 22.88 6.26
CA LYS A 167 6.01 23.75 5.10
C LYS A 167 7.32 24.13 4.38
N PHE A 168 8.39 24.40 5.13
CA PHE A 168 9.67 24.84 4.57
C PHE A 168 10.63 23.68 4.29
N PHE A 169 10.78 22.74 5.21
CA PHE A 169 11.79 21.67 5.12
C PHE A 169 11.35 20.46 4.32
N LYS A 170 10.05 20.32 4.01
CA LYS A 170 9.48 19.15 3.30
C LYS A 170 9.82 17.81 3.97
N LYS A 171 10.05 17.83 5.27
CA LYS A 171 10.25 16.69 6.16
C LYS A 171 9.15 16.65 7.21
N THR A 172 8.88 15.52 7.79
CA THR A 172 7.92 15.40 8.89
C THR A 172 8.48 16.03 10.17
N ALA A 173 7.60 16.37 11.12
CA ALA A 173 8.03 16.85 12.42
C ALA A 173 8.91 15.80 13.14
N TYR A 174 8.60 14.53 12.97
CA TYR A 174 9.38 13.42 13.50
C TYR A 174 10.81 13.38 12.91
N GLU A 175 10.96 13.50 11.59
CA GLU A 175 12.28 13.56 10.93
C GLU A 175 13.12 14.75 11.38
N LEU A 176 12.48 15.92 11.53
CA LEU A 176 13.19 17.14 11.97
C LEU A 176 13.66 17.06 13.43
N LEU A 177 13.00 16.27 14.27
CA LEU A 177 13.35 16.11 15.67
C LEU A 177 14.35 14.96 15.90
N THR A 178 14.22 13.84 15.16
CA THR A 178 14.95 12.58 15.43
C THR A 178 16.00 12.24 14.38
N ASP A 179 16.04 12.95 13.26
CA ASP A 179 16.80 12.65 12.03
C ASP A 179 16.53 11.25 11.41
N LYS A 180 15.41 10.61 11.82
CA LYS A 180 14.99 9.30 11.31
C LYS A 180 13.67 9.45 10.54
N LYS A 181 13.53 8.73 9.44
CA LYS A 181 12.24 8.62 8.75
C LYS A 181 11.24 7.84 9.61
N PRO A 182 10.00 8.33 9.76
CA PRO A 182 8.99 7.60 10.50
C PRO A 182 8.53 6.36 9.72
N ASN A 183 8.47 5.22 10.37
CA ASN A 183 7.70 4.11 9.86
C ASN A 183 6.23 4.36 10.16
N VAL A 184 5.37 4.29 9.16
CA VAL A 184 3.90 4.46 9.28
C VAL A 184 3.12 3.20 8.87
N SER A 185 3.81 2.11 8.52
CA SER A 185 3.20 0.87 8.05
C SER A 185 2.32 0.17 9.11
N TYR A 186 2.58 0.44 10.39
CA TYR A 186 1.80 -0.10 11.51
C TYR A 186 0.54 0.73 11.85
N PHE A 187 0.28 1.80 11.11
CA PHE A 187 -0.90 2.63 11.39
C PHE A 187 -2.18 1.86 11.12
N LYS A 188 -3.09 1.96 12.09
CA LYS A 188 -4.41 1.37 12.08
C LYS A 188 -5.47 2.43 12.25
N VAL A 189 -6.67 2.17 11.75
CA VAL A 189 -7.75 3.14 11.76
C VAL A 189 -8.37 3.24 13.15
N PHE A 190 -8.45 4.46 13.70
CA PHE A 190 -9.06 4.74 15.00
C PHE A 190 -10.54 4.37 14.98
N GLY A 191 -11.03 3.69 16.01
CA GLY A 191 -12.41 3.25 16.13
C GLY A 191 -12.74 1.97 15.34
N ALA A 192 -11.83 1.49 14.46
CA ALA A 192 -12.05 0.28 13.70
C ALA A 192 -12.20 -0.94 14.63
N LYS A 193 -13.14 -1.82 14.29
CA LYS A 193 -13.35 -3.08 14.99
C LYS A 193 -12.11 -3.97 14.85
N CYS A 194 -11.73 -4.62 15.94
CA CYS A 194 -10.57 -5.50 15.96
C CYS A 194 -10.75 -6.68 16.91
N TRP A 195 -9.92 -7.70 16.74
CA TRP A 195 -9.86 -8.89 17.58
C TRP A 195 -8.56 -8.89 18.38
N ILE A 196 -8.68 -9.06 19.70
CA ILE A 196 -7.59 -9.05 20.67
C ILE A 196 -7.37 -10.47 21.15
N ARG A 197 -6.17 -11.01 20.96
CA ARG A 197 -5.83 -12.34 21.45
C ARG A 197 -5.86 -12.36 22.98
N ASP A 198 -6.48 -13.40 23.56
CA ASP A 198 -6.45 -13.64 25.01
C ASP A 198 -5.15 -14.38 25.37
N PRO A 199 -4.21 -13.76 26.11
CA PRO A 199 -2.95 -14.40 26.51
C PRO A 199 -3.15 -15.48 27.58
N HIS A 200 -4.30 -15.55 28.25
CA HIS A 200 -4.60 -16.49 29.34
C HIS A 200 -5.50 -17.67 28.93
N HIS A 201 -5.59 -17.90 27.60
CA HIS A 201 -6.45 -18.95 27.07
C HIS A 201 -5.96 -20.35 27.43
N ASN A 202 -6.56 -20.99 28.44
CA ASN A 202 -6.21 -22.34 28.92
C ASN A 202 -7.26 -23.42 28.63
N ALA A 203 -8.41 -23.08 28.05
CA ALA A 203 -9.50 -24.03 27.80
C ALA A 203 -9.66 -24.35 26.32
N LYS A 204 -9.70 -25.65 25.96
CA LYS A 204 -9.74 -26.15 24.57
C LYS A 204 -10.88 -25.59 23.70
N PHE A 205 -11.98 -25.13 24.30
CA PHE A 205 -13.19 -24.67 23.58
C PHE A 205 -13.59 -23.22 23.90
N ALA A 206 -12.78 -22.47 24.66
CA ALA A 206 -13.06 -21.07 24.94
C ALA A 206 -12.63 -20.18 23.74
N PRO A 207 -13.27 -18.99 23.53
CA PRO A 207 -12.86 -18.05 22.49
C PRO A 207 -11.39 -17.66 22.65
N LYS A 208 -10.62 -17.76 21.58
CA LYS A 208 -9.18 -17.40 21.57
C LYS A 208 -8.93 -15.91 21.43
N ALA A 209 -9.95 -15.14 21.13
CA ALA A 209 -9.87 -13.69 20.93
C ALA A 209 -11.15 -13.02 21.42
N HIS A 210 -11.00 -11.78 21.89
CA HIS A 210 -12.08 -10.89 22.31
C HIS A 210 -12.27 -9.78 21.30
N GLU A 211 -13.53 -9.39 21.09
CA GLU A 211 -13.87 -8.25 20.26
C GLU A 211 -13.50 -6.93 20.94
N GLY A 212 -13.01 -5.99 20.17
CA GLY A 212 -12.67 -4.65 20.62
C GLY A 212 -12.64 -3.64 19.48
N PHE A 213 -12.22 -2.41 19.77
CA PHE A 213 -11.97 -1.41 18.75
C PHE A 213 -10.69 -0.59 19.05
N MET A 214 -10.05 -0.15 17.98
CA MET A 214 -8.75 0.52 18.01
C MET A 214 -8.86 1.92 18.62
N LEU A 215 -7.99 2.27 19.58
CA LEU A 215 -7.94 3.57 20.24
C LEU A 215 -6.60 4.31 20.07
N GLY A 216 -5.57 3.66 19.54
CA GLY A 216 -4.28 4.33 19.33
C GLY A 216 -3.08 3.44 19.58
N TYR A 217 -1.98 4.08 19.98
CA TYR A 217 -0.65 3.47 20.08
C TYR A 217 -0.11 3.57 21.51
N GLY A 218 0.63 2.55 21.96
CA GLY A 218 1.33 2.57 23.25
C GLY A 218 2.51 3.56 23.25
N LYS A 219 2.87 4.06 24.45
CA LYS A 219 3.90 5.10 24.58
C LYS A 219 5.33 4.57 24.52
N ASP A 220 5.55 3.35 25.02
CA ASP A 220 6.89 2.82 25.28
C ASP A 220 7.24 1.57 24.44
N SER A 221 6.35 1.10 23.59
CA SER A 221 6.54 -0.10 22.77
C SER A 221 5.66 -0.03 21.51
N HIS A 222 5.95 -0.86 20.52
CA HIS A 222 5.12 -1.00 19.31
C HIS A 222 3.79 -1.70 19.62
N THR A 223 3.09 -1.25 20.67
CA THR A 223 1.80 -1.79 21.11
C THR A 223 0.67 -0.90 20.64
N TYR A 224 -0.49 -1.53 20.47
CA TYR A 224 -1.76 -0.88 20.20
C TYR A 224 -2.56 -0.72 21.47
N ARG A 225 -3.23 0.42 21.61
CA ARG A 225 -4.25 0.65 22.65
C ARG A 225 -5.60 0.31 22.07
N VAL A 226 -6.29 -0.65 22.69
CA VAL A 226 -7.54 -1.20 22.20
C VAL A 226 -8.55 -1.25 23.34
N PHE A 227 -9.79 -0.87 23.09
CA PHE A 227 -10.86 -1.11 24.04
C PHE A 227 -11.38 -2.53 23.88
N ASN A 228 -11.24 -3.34 24.92
CA ASN A 228 -11.76 -4.69 24.95
C ASN A 228 -13.23 -4.65 25.44
N ILE A 229 -14.16 -5.00 24.55
CA ILE A 229 -15.61 -4.92 24.83
C ILE A 229 -16.00 -5.91 25.94
N ALA A 230 -15.47 -7.12 25.94
CA ALA A 230 -15.80 -8.13 26.93
C ALA A 230 -15.28 -7.79 28.34
N LEU A 231 -14.14 -7.11 28.44
CA LEU A 231 -13.54 -6.72 29.72
C LEU A 231 -13.88 -5.29 30.15
N HIS A 232 -14.60 -4.53 29.31
CA HIS A 232 -14.91 -3.10 29.51
C HIS A 232 -13.71 -2.25 29.93
N LYS A 233 -12.51 -2.50 29.33
CA LYS A 233 -11.29 -1.75 29.65
C LYS A 233 -10.38 -1.57 28.43
N ILE A 234 -9.53 -0.54 28.51
CA ILE A 234 -8.44 -0.33 27.55
C ILE A 234 -7.31 -1.31 27.86
N VAL A 235 -6.81 -2.00 26.84
CA VAL A 235 -5.70 -2.97 26.91
C VAL A 235 -4.61 -2.52 25.94
N GLU A 236 -3.36 -2.64 26.35
CA GLU A 236 -2.21 -2.49 25.44
C GLU A 236 -1.71 -3.86 25.02
N THR A 237 -1.62 -4.10 23.72
CA THR A 237 -1.24 -5.39 23.14
C THR A 237 -0.60 -5.23 21.77
N VAL A 238 0.26 -6.17 21.38
CA VAL A 238 0.82 -6.28 20.02
C VAL A 238 -0.07 -7.12 19.11
N ASP A 239 -0.86 -8.03 19.70
CA ASP A 239 -1.69 -9.00 18.98
C ASP A 239 -3.08 -8.42 18.70
N VAL A 240 -3.16 -7.54 17.72
CA VAL A 240 -4.43 -6.94 17.24
C VAL A 240 -4.64 -7.34 15.79
N ARG A 241 -5.70 -8.08 15.51
CA ARG A 241 -6.22 -8.25 14.14
C ARG A 241 -7.39 -7.31 13.97
N GLU A 242 -7.27 -6.38 13.04
CA GLU A 242 -8.44 -5.63 12.60
C GLU A 242 -9.43 -6.62 12.00
N ASP A 243 -10.68 -6.55 12.46
CA ASP A 243 -11.80 -6.86 11.60
C ASP A 243 -11.75 -5.72 10.59
N ILE A 244 -10.93 -5.88 9.55
CA ILE A 244 -11.10 -5.05 8.39
C ILE A 244 -12.53 -5.39 7.97
N PRO A 245 -13.54 -4.55 8.25
CA PRO A 245 -14.71 -4.60 7.43
C PRO A 245 -14.05 -4.53 6.07
N SER A 246 -14.42 -5.39 5.15
CA SER A 246 -14.06 -5.18 3.77
C SER A 246 -14.59 -3.80 3.40
N VAL A 247 -13.93 -2.76 3.90
CA VAL A 247 -14.02 -1.38 3.48
C VAL A 247 -13.28 -1.39 2.15
N ILE A 248 -13.94 -2.06 1.25
CA ILE A 248 -13.79 -1.85 -0.16
C ILE A 248 -14.55 -0.56 -0.47
N ASP A 249 -14.26 0.46 0.30
CA ASP A 249 -14.63 1.82 -0.03
C ASP A 249 -13.41 2.68 -0.25
N GLU A 250 -12.21 2.15 0.07
CA GLU A 250 -11.00 2.55 -0.61
C GLU A 250 -10.51 1.34 -1.39
N PRO A 251 -10.25 1.46 -2.69
CA PRO A 251 -9.25 0.61 -3.26
C PRO A 251 -8.05 0.83 -2.33
N ALA A 252 -7.56 -0.24 -1.74
CA ALA A 252 -6.24 -0.21 -1.10
C ALA A 252 -5.34 0.64 -1.99
N PRO A 253 -4.49 1.52 -1.42
CA PRO A 253 -3.55 2.26 -2.24
C PRO A 253 -3.01 1.27 -3.25
N GLU A 254 -2.92 1.67 -4.52
CA GLU A 254 -2.66 0.78 -5.68
C GLU A 254 -1.52 -0.23 -5.43
N ASP A 255 -0.70 0.03 -4.42
CA ASP A 255 0.36 -0.84 -3.89
C ASP A 255 -0.15 -2.16 -3.24
N SER A 256 -1.45 -2.31 -2.96
CA SER A 256 -2.02 -3.52 -2.35
C SER A 256 -2.89 -4.36 -3.30
N ILE A 257 -3.04 -3.96 -4.56
CA ILE A 257 -3.57 -4.85 -5.58
C ILE A 257 -2.46 -5.86 -5.89
N LYS A 258 -2.43 -6.94 -5.15
CA LYS A 258 -1.67 -8.13 -5.52
C LYS A 258 -2.30 -8.69 -6.78
N PHE A 259 -1.86 -8.16 -7.92
CA PHE A 259 -2.07 -8.83 -9.19
C PHE A 259 -1.39 -10.19 -9.07
N LYS A 260 -2.18 -11.24 -8.94
CA LYS A 260 -1.65 -12.56 -9.22
C LYS A 260 -1.31 -12.56 -10.68
N ALA A 261 -0.03 -12.35 -11.00
CA ALA A 261 0.48 -12.87 -12.24
C ALA A 261 0.04 -14.35 -12.28
N THR A 262 -0.49 -14.79 -13.39
CA THR A 262 -0.97 -16.18 -13.57
C THR A 262 0.16 -17.20 -13.49
N GLU A 263 1.36 -16.77 -13.15
CA GLU A 263 2.53 -17.59 -12.91
C GLU A 263 3.19 -17.10 -11.63
N ASP A 264 3.27 -18.00 -10.63
CA ASP A 264 4.14 -17.93 -9.45
C ASP A 264 3.72 -17.06 -8.24
N VAL A 265 2.43 -16.85 -7.95
CA VAL A 265 2.01 -16.35 -6.64
C VAL A 265 1.58 -17.51 -5.76
N ILE A 266 2.30 -17.74 -4.67
CA ILE A 266 2.04 -18.75 -3.65
C ILE A 266 0.80 -18.36 -2.86
N PRO A 267 -0.25 -19.19 -2.79
CA PRO A 267 -1.37 -18.95 -1.88
C PRO A 267 -0.91 -19.21 -0.44
N THR A 268 -1.09 -18.25 0.44
CA THR A 268 -1.09 -18.53 1.88
C THR A 268 -2.39 -19.29 2.20
N GLU A 269 -2.29 -20.57 2.46
CA GLU A 269 -3.39 -21.37 2.97
C GLU A 269 -3.66 -21.02 4.43
N GLU A 270 -4.84 -20.47 4.71
CA GLU A 270 -5.47 -20.62 6.01
C GLU A 270 -6.12 -22.00 6.07
N SER A 271 -5.72 -22.78 7.08
CA SER A 271 -6.27 -24.10 7.39
C SER A 271 -7.77 -24.00 7.69
N THR A 272 -8.60 -24.62 6.84
CA THR A 272 -9.98 -24.96 7.19
C THR A 272 -10.14 -26.49 7.11
N GLU A 273 -10.55 -27.07 8.24
CA GLU A 273 -10.94 -28.46 8.34
C GLU A 273 -12.15 -28.75 7.42
N GLU A 274 -12.03 -29.85 6.70
CA GLU A 274 -13.06 -30.34 5.78
C GLU A 274 -14.27 -30.92 6.51
N PHE A 275 -15.45 -30.58 6.02
CA PHE A 275 -16.67 -31.35 6.26
C PHE A 275 -17.10 -31.95 4.91
N ILE A 276 -17.05 -33.27 4.82
CA ILE A 276 -17.45 -34.04 3.63
C ILE A 276 -18.94 -34.41 3.75
N PRO A 277 -19.79 -34.14 2.77
CA PRO A 277 -21.05 -34.85 2.61
C PRO A 277 -20.91 -35.96 1.55
N GLU A 278 -21.34 -37.12 1.92
CA GLU A 278 -21.49 -38.30 1.06
C GLU A 278 -22.30 -38.00 -0.22
N ARG A 279 -21.83 -38.52 -1.33
CA ARG A 279 -22.54 -38.51 -2.61
C ARG A 279 -22.92 -39.90 -3.03
N GLU A 280 -24.22 -40.09 -3.22
CA GLU A 280 -24.80 -41.25 -3.90
C GLU A 280 -24.48 -41.29 -5.40
N ASP A 281 -24.28 -42.52 -5.88
CA ASP A 281 -24.00 -42.90 -7.25
C ASP A 281 -25.07 -42.48 -8.26
N ARG A 282 -24.66 -41.83 -9.35
CA ARG A 282 -25.27 -42.00 -10.67
C ARG A 282 -24.21 -41.98 -11.75
N ARG A 283 -23.84 -43.17 -12.25
CA ARG A 283 -23.06 -43.34 -13.48
C ARG A 283 -23.97 -43.11 -14.70
N ALA A 284 -23.58 -42.20 -15.59
CA ALA A 284 -23.98 -42.18 -16.98
C ALA A 284 -22.84 -41.55 -17.82
N ASN A 285 -22.24 -42.39 -18.62
CA ASN A 285 -21.43 -42.19 -19.84
C ASN A 285 -20.92 -40.78 -20.14
N LEU A 286 -19.62 -40.58 -19.96
CA LEU A 286 -18.82 -39.50 -20.55
C LEU A 286 -17.66 -40.10 -21.36
N PRO A 287 -17.21 -39.47 -22.46
CA PRO A 287 -16.10 -39.96 -23.28
C PRO A 287 -14.75 -39.83 -22.58
N GLU A 288 -13.78 -40.58 -23.05
CA GLU A 288 -12.44 -40.79 -22.56
C GLU A 288 -11.79 -39.55 -21.95
N GLU A 289 -11.48 -39.65 -20.65
CA GLU A 289 -10.74 -38.67 -19.85
C GLU A 289 -9.31 -38.56 -20.39
N ASN A 290 -8.93 -37.35 -20.79
CA ASN A 290 -7.52 -36.96 -20.75
C ASN A 290 -7.12 -36.96 -19.28
N ALA A 291 -6.17 -37.82 -18.90
CA ALA A 291 -5.62 -37.91 -17.58
C ALA A 291 -5.02 -36.50 -17.23
N GLU A 292 -5.68 -35.75 -16.38
CA GLU A 292 -5.06 -34.64 -15.70
C GLU A 292 -3.91 -35.19 -14.85
N GLU A 293 -2.67 -35.01 -15.28
CA GLU A 293 -1.50 -35.32 -14.47
C GLU A 293 -1.55 -34.39 -13.24
N ASN A 294 -1.96 -34.98 -12.10
CA ASN A 294 -2.11 -34.25 -10.85
C ASN A 294 -0.73 -33.78 -10.36
N GLU A 295 -0.58 -32.48 -10.09
CA GLU A 295 0.60 -31.93 -9.43
C GLU A 295 0.76 -32.58 -8.05
N PRO A 296 1.97 -33.08 -7.65
CA PRO A 296 2.17 -33.64 -6.32
C PRO A 296 1.90 -32.61 -5.22
N THR A 297 1.25 -33.04 -4.16
CA THR A 297 1.00 -32.19 -2.98
C THR A 297 2.03 -32.43 -1.87
N LYS A 298 2.69 -33.59 -1.90
CA LYS A 298 3.70 -34.03 -0.93
C LYS A 298 4.96 -34.52 -1.61
N VAL A 299 6.06 -34.49 -0.88
CA VAL A 299 7.39 -34.94 -1.36
C VAL A 299 7.38 -36.43 -1.72
N ASP A 300 6.70 -37.25 -0.94
CA ASP A 300 6.61 -38.69 -1.18
C ASP A 300 5.92 -39.00 -2.50
N GLU A 301 4.92 -38.19 -2.89
CA GLU A 301 4.23 -38.32 -4.18
C GLU A 301 5.17 -37.94 -5.33
N ALA A 302 5.93 -36.85 -5.17
CA ALA A 302 6.90 -36.39 -6.17
C ALA A 302 8.04 -37.40 -6.39
N PHE A 303 8.42 -38.17 -5.38
CA PHE A 303 9.45 -39.20 -5.51
C PHE A 303 9.00 -40.45 -6.30
N LEU A 304 7.72 -40.57 -6.59
CA LEU A 304 7.23 -41.64 -7.45
C LEU A 304 7.47 -41.39 -8.95
N GLU A 305 7.73 -40.13 -9.33
CA GLU A 305 7.88 -39.72 -10.72
C GLU A 305 9.28 -39.15 -10.99
N PRO A 306 10.07 -39.71 -11.91
CA PRO A 306 11.43 -39.29 -12.21
C PRO A 306 11.53 -37.81 -12.62
N ASP A 307 10.54 -37.27 -13.32
CA ASP A 307 10.54 -35.90 -13.84
C ASP A 307 10.45 -34.87 -12.72
N TRP A 308 9.71 -35.16 -11.64
CA TRP A 308 9.67 -34.32 -10.43
C TRP A 308 10.98 -34.38 -9.66
N ILE A 309 11.61 -35.56 -9.54
CA ILE A 309 12.92 -35.70 -8.90
C ILE A 309 13.95 -34.87 -9.65
N GLN A 310 13.96 -34.94 -10.98
CA GLN A 310 14.84 -34.12 -11.80
C GLN A 310 14.59 -32.61 -11.58
N ALA A 311 13.32 -32.17 -11.57
CA ALA A 311 12.97 -30.77 -11.33
C ALA A 311 13.44 -30.28 -9.95
N MET A 312 13.34 -31.12 -8.91
CA MET A 312 13.84 -30.79 -7.55
C MET A 312 15.38 -30.71 -7.53
N GLN A 313 16.07 -31.61 -8.21
CA GLN A 313 17.54 -31.59 -8.32
C GLN A 313 18.02 -30.38 -9.11
N GLU A 314 17.35 -30.00 -10.18
CA GLU A 314 17.64 -28.78 -10.93
C GLU A 314 17.52 -27.53 -10.07
N GLU A 315 16.49 -27.45 -9.23
CA GLU A 315 16.30 -26.33 -8.30
C GLU A 315 17.43 -26.28 -7.26
N LEU A 316 17.78 -27.39 -6.61
CA LEU A 316 18.88 -27.44 -5.62
C LEU A 316 20.23 -27.12 -6.28
N HIS A 317 20.46 -27.52 -7.52
CA HIS A 317 21.65 -27.15 -8.25
C HIS A 317 21.75 -25.63 -8.47
N GLN A 318 20.64 -24.92 -8.66
CA GLN A 318 20.65 -23.45 -8.72
C GLN A 318 21.09 -22.82 -7.39
N PHE A 319 20.77 -23.46 -6.25
CA PHE A 319 21.25 -22.98 -4.93
C PHE A 319 22.77 -23.11 -4.79
N GLU A 320 23.36 -24.17 -5.30
CA GLU A 320 24.81 -24.39 -5.30
C GLU A 320 25.51 -23.41 -6.24
N LEU A 321 25.01 -23.26 -7.49
CA LEU A 321 25.59 -22.35 -8.48
C LEU A 321 25.61 -20.89 -7.99
N ASN A 322 24.54 -20.49 -7.31
CA ASN A 322 24.41 -19.12 -6.79
C ASN A 322 25.04 -18.93 -5.40
N ASN A 323 25.59 -19.96 -4.76
CA ASN A 323 26.13 -19.92 -3.40
C ASN A 323 25.09 -19.34 -2.41
N VAL A 324 23.83 -19.84 -2.46
CA VAL A 324 22.71 -19.31 -1.68
C VAL A 324 22.87 -19.58 -0.20
N TRP A 325 23.45 -20.72 0.17
CA TRP A 325 23.55 -21.19 1.55
C TRP A 325 24.79 -22.00 1.88
N GLU A 326 25.05 -22.19 3.16
CA GLU A 326 26.07 -23.11 3.66
C GLU A 326 25.54 -23.95 4.83
N LEU A 327 25.96 -25.24 4.90
CA LEU A 327 25.54 -26.17 5.95
C LEU A 327 26.32 -25.92 7.25
N VAL A 328 25.64 -25.44 8.30
CA VAL A 328 26.23 -25.03 9.57
C VAL A 328 25.66 -25.82 10.76
N LYS A 329 26.32 -25.78 11.92
CA LYS A 329 25.74 -26.28 13.18
C LYS A 329 24.50 -25.46 13.52
N ARG A 330 23.49 -26.12 14.07
CA ARG A 330 22.28 -25.50 14.53
C ARG A 330 22.58 -24.38 15.52
N PRO A 331 22.14 -23.14 15.30
CA PRO A 331 22.37 -22.02 16.19
C PRO A 331 21.56 -22.15 17.51
N ASP A 332 21.85 -21.28 18.47
CA ASP A 332 21.10 -21.23 19.74
C ASP A 332 19.62 -20.82 19.44
N PRO A 333 18.62 -21.67 19.76
CA PRO A 333 17.21 -21.40 19.51
C PRO A 333 16.66 -20.16 20.22
N ARG A 334 17.40 -19.64 21.22
CA ARG A 334 17.03 -18.42 21.95
C ARG A 334 17.37 -17.13 21.19
N LYS A 335 18.30 -17.23 20.22
CA LYS A 335 18.82 -16.08 19.47
C LYS A 335 18.38 -16.09 18.01
N HIS A 336 18.19 -17.26 17.43
CA HIS A 336 17.89 -17.41 16.01
C HIS A 336 16.71 -18.38 15.82
N ASN A 337 15.82 -18.00 14.93
CA ASN A 337 14.73 -18.83 14.46
C ASN A 337 15.21 -19.73 13.31
N ILE A 338 14.71 -20.96 13.22
CA ILE A 338 14.96 -21.84 12.08
C ILE A 338 13.68 -21.94 11.27
N ILE A 339 13.72 -21.38 10.08
CA ILE A 339 12.59 -21.32 9.17
C ILE A 339 12.45 -22.67 8.45
N GLY A 340 11.27 -23.25 8.46
CA GLY A 340 10.98 -24.46 7.70
C GLY A 340 11.06 -24.22 6.19
N THR A 341 11.30 -25.28 5.43
CA THR A 341 11.23 -25.25 3.96
C THR A 341 10.13 -26.18 3.45
N LYS A 342 9.58 -25.90 2.28
CA LYS A 342 8.62 -26.76 1.59
C LYS A 342 8.83 -26.73 0.08
N TRP A 343 8.47 -27.82 -0.58
CA TRP A 343 8.43 -27.90 -2.04
C TRP A 343 7.09 -27.40 -2.59
N ILE A 344 7.14 -26.73 -3.74
CA ILE A 344 5.98 -26.35 -4.54
C ILE A 344 6.21 -26.91 -5.94
N TYR A 345 5.21 -27.63 -6.44
CA TYR A 345 5.24 -28.29 -7.73
C TYR A 345 4.29 -27.60 -8.71
N ARG A 346 4.72 -27.42 -9.96
CA ARG A 346 3.91 -26.79 -11.00
C ARG A 346 4.21 -27.40 -12.37
N ASN A 347 3.17 -27.78 -13.07
CA ASN A 347 3.23 -28.19 -14.47
C ASN A 347 3.25 -26.94 -15.37
N LYS A 348 4.26 -26.84 -16.23
CA LYS A 348 4.30 -25.84 -17.29
C LYS A 348 3.64 -26.42 -18.53
N GLN A 349 2.57 -25.76 -18.99
CA GLN A 349 1.79 -26.17 -20.15
C GLN A 349 2.08 -25.25 -21.34
N ASP A 350 1.96 -25.80 -22.55
CA ASP A 350 2.00 -25.04 -23.80
C ASP A 350 0.66 -24.31 -24.08
N GLU A 351 0.54 -23.67 -25.22
CA GLU A 351 -0.67 -22.97 -25.65
C GLU A 351 -1.89 -23.90 -25.85
N ASN A 352 -1.67 -25.21 -25.96
CA ASN A 352 -2.68 -26.24 -26.16
C ASN A 352 -3.07 -26.92 -24.83
N GLY A 353 -2.40 -26.55 -23.71
CA GLY A 353 -2.64 -27.17 -22.40
C GLY A 353 -1.86 -28.46 -22.15
N LEU A 354 -0.91 -28.83 -23.03
CA LEU A 354 -0.04 -29.98 -22.83
C LEU A 354 1.11 -29.63 -21.89
N VAL A 355 1.38 -30.52 -20.92
CA VAL A 355 2.52 -30.35 -20.00
C VAL A 355 3.82 -30.53 -20.77
N VAL A 356 4.62 -29.48 -20.83
CA VAL A 356 5.92 -29.47 -21.51
C VAL A 356 7.10 -29.57 -20.55
N ARG A 357 6.88 -29.27 -19.28
CA ARG A 357 7.92 -29.33 -18.25
C ARG A 357 7.33 -29.33 -16.84
N ASN A 358 7.93 -30.13 -15.96
CA ASN A 358 7.68 -30.08 -14.53
C ASN A 358 8.62 -29.07 -13.88
N LYS A 359 8.12 -28.24 -12.97
CA LYS A 359 8.92 -27.26 -12.24
C LYS A 359 8.70 -27.45 -10.74
N ALA A 360 9.78 -27.68 -10.01
CA ALA A 360 9.78 -27.69 -8.55
C ALA A 360 10.45 -26.42 -8.04
N ARG A 361 9.94 -25.85 -6.94
CA ARG A 361 10.57 -24.73 -6.22
C ARG A 361 10.67 -25.05 -4.75
N LEU A 362 11.84 -24.81 -4.17
CA LEU A 362 12.02 -24.85 -2.73
C LEU A 362 11.70 -23.49 -2.14
N VAL A 363 10.78 -23.45 -1.18
CA VAL A 363 10.23 -22.21 -0.62
C VAL A 363 10.38 -22.21 0.89
N ALA A 364 10.89 -21.11 1.46
CA ALA A 364 10.93 -20.91 2.90
C ALA A 364 9.52 -20.62 3.45
N GLN A 365 9.23 -21.12 4.64
CA GLN A 365 7.97 -20.84 5.35
C GLN A 365 8.05 -19.50 6.08
N GLY A 366 8.16 -18.40 5.34
CA GLY A 366 8.40 -17.05 5.86
C GLY A 366 7.34 -16.51 6.82
N TYR A 367 6.16 -17.15 6.90
CA TYR A 367 5.15 -16.81 7.90
C TYR A 367 5.60 -17.08 9.34
N THR A 368 6.66 -17.90 9.54
CA THR A 368 7.27 -18.15 10.85
C THR A 368 8.33 -17.13 11.24
N GLN A 369 8.71 -16.21 10.33
CA GLN A 369 9.72 -15.19 10.59
C GLN A 369 9.22 -14.13 11.57
N VAL A 370 10.13 -13.67 12.44
CA VAL A 370 9.89 -12.66 13.46
C VAL A 370 10.60 -11.36 13.06
N GLU A 371 9.85 -10.25 13.02
CA GLU A 371 10.37 -8.91 12.75
C GLU A 371 11.38 -8.48 13.84
N GLY A 372 12.48 -7.86 13.43
CA GLY A 372 13.56 -7.42 14.30
C GLY A 372 14.54 -8.54 14.73
N ILE A 373 14.29 -9.82 14.29
CA ILE A 373 15.19 -10.96 14.51
C ILE A 373 15.61 -11.56 13.17
N ASP A 374 14.61 -11.90 12.32
CA ASP A 374 14.84 -12.58 11.04
C ASP A 374 14.84 -11.60 9.86
N PHE A 375 14.24 -10.41 10.01
CA PHE A 375 14.17 -9.38 8.98
C PHE A 375 13.84 -8.02 9.60
N ASP A 376 14.28 -6.93 8.96
CA ASP A 376 13.94 -5.56 9.31
C ASP A 376 13.00 -4.94 8.25
N GLU A 377 13.41 -4.84 6.99
CA GLU A 377 12.61 -4.32 5.87
C GLU A 377 12.20 -5.43 4.90
N THR A 378 10.93 -5.43 4.50
CA THR A 378 10.38 -6.47 3.60
C THR A 378 9.90 -5.95 2.25
N PHE A 379 9.50 -4.67 2.18
CA PHE A 379 8.85 -4.14 0.97
C PHE A 379 9.88 -3.68 -0.07
N ALA A 380 9.79 -4.29 -1.27
CA ALA A 380 10.43 -3.78 -2.48
C ALA A 380 9.50 -2.81 -3.22
N PRO A 381 10.04 -1.81 -3.92
CA PRO A 381 9.26 -1.04 -4.87
C PRO A 381 8.68 -1.94 -5.97
N VAL A 382 7.43 -1.70 -6.34
CA VAL A 382 6.74 -2.42 -7.42
C VAL A 382 6.25 -1.41 -8.46
N ALA A 383 6.48 -1.68 -9.74
CA ALA A 383 6.04 -0.83 -10.82
C ALA A 383 4.51 -0.76 -10.88
N ARG A 384 3.97 0.45 -10.99
CA ARG A 384 2.54 0.68 -11.20
C ARG A 384 2.16 0.43 -12.66
N LEU A 385 0.96 -0.05 -12.92
CA LEU A 385 0.46 -0.22 -14.30
C LEU A 385 0.43 1.09 -15.08
N GLU A 386 0.14 2.20 -14.41
CA GLU A 386 0.21 3.53 -14.99
C GLU A 386 1.62 3.86 -15.48
N ALA A 387 2.66 3.52 -14.71
CA ALA A 387 4.06 3.72 -15.09
C ALA A 387 4.40 2.93 -16.36
N ILE A 388 3.93 1.68 -16.46
CA ILE A 388 4.09 0.86 -17.67
C ILE A 388 3.39 1.51 -18.87
N ARG A 389 2.16 2.01 -18.70
CA ARG A 389 1.43 2.67 -19.79
C ARG A 389 2.08 4.00 -20.20
N ILE A 390 2.67 4.75 -19.25
CA ILE A 390 3.48 5.93 -19.53
C ILE A 390 4.70 5.55 -20.35
N LEU A 391 5.43 4.49 -19.95
CA LEU A 391 6.58 3.98 -20.67
C LEU A 391 6.22 3.59 -22.12
N LEU A 392 5.11 2.87 -22.32
CA LEU A 392 4.61 2.49 -23.66
C LEU A 392 4.26 3.72 -24.50
N ALA A 393 3.60 4.71 -23.91
CA ALA A 393 3.25 5.97 -24.61
C ALA A 393 4.52 6.77 -24.97
N TYR A 394 5.49 6.84 -24.07
CA TYR A 394 6.78 7.49 -24.27
C TYR A 394 7.58 6.80 -25.38
N ALA A 395 7.71 5.48 -25.30
CA ALA A 395 8.42 4.69 -26.31
C ALA A 395 7.81 4.84 -27.70
N ASN A 396 6.47 4.81 -27.78
CA ASN A 396 5.75 5.02 -29.04
C ASN A 396 5.99 6.43 -29.63
N HIS A 397 6.01 7.47 -28.77
CA HIS A 397 6.29 8.84 -29.22
C HIS A 397 7.72 9.02 -29.74
N HIS A 398 8.70 8.45 -29.05
CA HIS A 398 10.13 8.57 -29.37
C HIS A 398 10.65 7.49 -30.34
N ASN A 399 9.79 6.64 -30.88
CA ASN A 399 10.16 5.53 -31.77
C ASN A 399 11.12 4.51 -31.12
N ILE A 400 11.00 4.28 -29.85
CA ILE A 400 11.77 3.28 -29.11
C ILE A 400 11.08 1.92 -29.25
N THR A 401 11.81 0.93 -29.73
CA THR A 401 11.37 -0.48 -29.63
C THR A 401 11.67 -0.99 -28.22
N LEU A 402 10.64 -1.50 -27.54
CA LEU A 402 10.79 -2.08 -26.21
C LEU A 402 11.03 -3.58 -26.29
N TYR A 403 11.98 -4.04 -25.49
CA TYR A 403 12.38 -5.43 -25.33
C TYR A 403 12.04 -5.90 -23.93
N GLN A 404 11.96 -7.21 -23.76
CA GLN A 404 11.73 -7.86 -22.48
C GLN A 404 12.76 -8.92 -22.20
N MET A 405 13.21 -9.00 -20.97
CA MET A 405 14.01 -10.09 -20.43
C MET A 405 13.52 -10.50 -19.05
N ASP A 406 13.79 -11.74 -18.65
CA ASP A 406 13.42 -12.34 -17.38
C ASP A 406 14.67 -12.85 -16.66
N VAL A 407 14.81 -12.56 -15.37
CA VAL A 407 15.92 -13.03 -14.53
C VAL A 407 15.56 -14.38 -13.93
N LYS A 408 16.30 -15.43 -14.31
CA LYS A 408 16.09 -16.76 -13.74
C LYS A 408 16.45 -16.75 -12.26
N SER A 409 15.56 -17.29 -11.44
CA SER A 409 15.76 -17.43 -9.99
C SER A 409 16.19 -16.12 -9.31
N ALA A 410 15.51 -15.02 -9.64
CA ALA A 410 15.85 -13.65 -9.25
C ALA A 410 16.17 -13.52 -7.74
N PHE A 411 15.32 -14.06 -6.85
CA PHE A 411 15.53 -13.95 -5.40
C PHE A 411 16.80 -14.65 -4.92
N LEU A 412 17.25 -15.71 -5.60
CA LEU A 412 18.50 -16.41 -5.26
C LEU A 412 19.75 -15.56 -5.55
N ASN A 413 19.59 -14.38 -6.15
CA ASN A 413 20.67 -13.40 -6.34
C ASN A 413 20.68 -12.30 -5.27
N GLY A 414 19.56 -12.08 -4.57
CA GLY A 414 19.42 -11.04 -3.54
C GLY A 414 20.30 -11.32 -2.33
N LYS A 415 21.21 -10.42 -1.98
CA LYS A 415 22.08 -10.53 -0.80
C LYS A 415 21.29 -10.26 0.47
N LEU A 416 21.47 -11.09 1.49
CA LEU A 416 20.90 -10.87 2.81
C LEU A 416 21.90 -10.15 3.71
N GLU A 417 21.43 -9.18 4.47
CA GLU A 417 22.20 -8.49 5.50
C GLU A 417 22.04 -9.19 6.86
N GLU A 418 20.89 -9.85 7.08
CA GLU A 418 20.56 -10.54 8.32
C GLU A 418 21.03 -11.99 8.34
N GLU A 419 21.31 -12.53 9.51
CA GLU A 419 21.60 -13.95 9.70
C GLU A 419 20.31 -14.79 9.71
N VAL A 420 20.01 -15.44 8.60
CA VAL A 420 18.81 -16.26 8.41
C VAL A 420 19.18 -17.74 8.32
N TYR A 421 18.47 -18.59 9.06
CA TYR A 421 18.68 -20.02 9.08
C TYR A 421 17.43 -20.77 8.60
N VAL A 422 17.61 -21.75 7.72
CA VAL A 422 16.53 -22.58 7.20
C VAL A 422 16.81 -24.07 7.46
N ALA A 423 15.73 -24.84 7.62
CA ALA A 423 15.82 -26.29 7.75
C ALA A 423 16.29 -26.90 6.42
N GLN A 424 16.90 -28.08 6.49
CA GLN A 424 17.25 -28.84 5.30
C GLN A 424 16.00 -29.17 4.48
N PRO A 425 16.09 -29.21 3.13
CA PRO A 425 14.94 -29.47 2.27
C PRO A 425 14.34 -30.85 2.53
N PRO A 426 13.00 -30.95 2.67
CA PRO A 426 12.35 -32.25 2.86
C PRO A 426 12.70 -33.24 1.74
N GLY A 427 13.18 -34.45 2.14
CA GLY A 427 13.60 -35.50 1.25
C GLY A 427 15.04 -35.39 0.71
N PHE A 428 15.76 -34.31 1.05
CA PHE A 428 17.17 -34.10 0.69
C PHE A 428 18.03 -33.76 1.93
N GLU A 429 17.60 -34.23 3.09
CA GLU A 429 18.37 -34.07 4.32
C GLU A 429 19.69 -34.86 4.26
N ASP A 430 20.79 -34.26 4.71
CA ASP A 430 22.09 -34.96 4.79
C ASP A 430 22.06 -36.05 5.88
N PRO A 431 22.11 -37.34 5.51
CA PRO A 431 22.09 -38.44 6.50
C PRO A 431 23.26 -38.43 7.49
N LYS A 432 24.36 -37.79 7.13
CA LYS A 432 25.56 -37.67 8.01
C LYS A 432 25.46 -36.53 9.00
N ASN A 433 24.60 -35.54 8.70
CA ASN A 433 24.47 -34.31 9.48
C ASN A 433 23.01 -33.90 9.67
N PRO A 434 22.13 -34.76 10.22
CA PRO A 434 20.67 -34.48 10.28
C PRO A 434 20.34 -33.27 11.20
N ASP A 435 21.21 -32.97 12.17
CA ASP A 435 21.02 -31.87 13.12
C ASP A 435 21.49 -30.50 12.61
N LYS A 436 22.17 -30.47 11.46
CA LYS A 436 22.63 -29.21 10.88
C LYS A 436 21.50 -28.51 10.12
N VAL A 437 21.70 -27.20 9.93
CA VAL A 437 20.78 -26.32 9.21
C VAL A 437 21.56 -25.52 8.17
N PHE A 438 20.86 -24.94 7.20
CA PHE A 438 21.48 -24.03 6.26
C PHE A 438 21.44 -22.60 6.76
N ARG A 439 22.58 -21.91 6.76
CA ARG A 439 22.68 -20.46 6.88
C ARG A 439 22.59 -19.85 5.49
N LEU A 440 21.72 -18.88 5.31
CA LEU A 440 21.53 -18.21 4.02
C LEU A 440 22.55 -17.08 3.84
N ASN A 441 23.20 -17.04 2.68
CA ASN A 441 24.02 -15.93 2.20
C ASN A 441 23.21 -15.02 1.24
N LYS A 442 22.21 -15.61 0.56
CA LYS A 442 21.30 -14.92 -0.36
C LYS A 442 19.85 -15.30 -0.05
N ALA A 443 18.94 -14.50 -0.53
CA ALA A 443 17.52 -14.68 -0.30
C ALA A 443 16.97 -15.95 -0.95
N LEU A 444 15.86 -16.43 -0.41
CA LEU A 444 15.15 -17.62 -0.84
C LEU A 444 13.67 -17.27 -1.06
N TYR A 445 13.05 -17.87 -2.05
CA TYR A 445 11.60 -17.75 -2.25
C TYR A 445 10.83 -18.04 -0.96
N GLY A 446 9.85 -17.21 -0.63
CA GLY A 446 9.03 -17.33 0.57
C GLY A 446 9.54 -16.58 1.79
N LEU A 447 10.78 -16.08 1.82
CA LEU A 447 11.23 -15.13 2.83
C LEU A 447 10.55 -13.77 2.64
N LYS A 448 10.18 -13.11 3.72
CA LYS A 448 9.50 -11.81 3.67
C LYS A 448 10.38 -10.72 3.05
N GLN A 449 11.68 -10.72 3.31
CA GLN A 449 12.65 -9.75 2.77
C GLN A 449 13.22 -10.11 1.38
N ALA A 450 12.90 -11.29 0.81
CA ALA A 450 13.48 -11.70 -0.47
C ALA A 450 13.24 -10.70 -1.62
N PRO A 451 12.04 -10.13 -1.79
CA PRO A 451 11.81 -9.12 -2.82
C PRO A 451 12.68 -7.88 -2.63
N ARG A 452 12.86 -7.44 -1.38
CA ARG A 452 13.68 -6.27 -1.04
C ARG A 452 15.16 -6.53 -1.30
N ALA A 453 15.69 -7.64 -0.83
CA ALA A 453 17.08 -8.03 -1.03
C ALA A 453 17.44 -8.13 -2.52
N TRP A 454 16.54 -8.69 -3.33
CA TRP A 454 16.70 -8.73 -4.79
C TRP A 454 16.69 -7.34 -5.41
N TYR A 455 15.71 -6.51 -5.07
CA TYR A 455 15.62 -5.15 -5.60
C TYR A 455 16.87 -4.33 -5.27
N ASP A 456 17.37 -4.39 -4.04
CA ASP A 456 18.54 -3.62 -3.64
C ASP A 456 19.81 -4.11 -4.37
N THR A 457 19.98 -5.43 -4.54
CA THR A 457 21.10 -6.01 -5.32
C THR A 457 21.05 -5.55 -6.78
N LEU A 458 19.87 -5.60 -7.43
CA LEU A 458 19.72 -5.16 -8.82
C LEU A 458 19.90 -3.65 -8.96
N LYS A 459 19.42 -2.86 -8.03
CA LYS A 459 19.61 -1.41 -7.98
C LYS A 459 21.09 -1.04 -7.84
N GLU A 460 21.82 -1.70 -6.94
CA GLU A 460 23.26 -1.47 -6.79
C GLU A 460 24.01 -1.76 -8.10
N PHE A 461 23.66 -2.87 -8.75
CA PHE A 461 24.22 -3.23 -10.04
C PHE A 461 23.95 -2.15 -11.11
N PHE A 462 22.72 -1.66 -11.22
CA PHE A 462 22.37 -0.61 -12.16
C PHE A 462 23.08 0.71 -11.88
N VAL A 463 23.11 1.15 -10.63
CA VAL A 463 23.80 2.39 -10.23
C VAL A 463 25.32 2.30 -10.53
N LYS A 464 25.94 1.15 -10.25
CA LYS A 464 27.36 0.89 -10.58
C LYS A 464 27.63 1.00 -12.09
N ASN A 465 26.65 0.64 -12.92
CA ASN A 465 26.75 0.73 -14.39
C ASN A 465 26.24 2.07 -14.95
N GLY A 466 26.04 3.09 -14.09
CA GLY A 466 25.73 4.46 -14.48
C GLY A 466 24.24 4.73 -14.76
N PHE A 467 23.33 3.84 -14.32
CA PHE A 467 21.90 4.08 -14.38
C PHE A 467 21.42 4.89 -13.18
N THR A 468 20.45 5.75 -13.41
CA THR A 468 19.83 6.59 -12.37
C THR A 468 18.41 6.10 -12.10
N PRO A 469 18.06 5.77 -10.85
CA PRO A 469 16.69 5.41 -10.51
C PRO A 469 15.76 6.62 -10.58
N GLY A 470 14.51 6.41 -10.96
CA GLY A 470 13.49 7.44 -10.99
C GLY A 470 13.21 8.03 -9.61
N SER A 471 12.85 9.30 -9.58
CA SER A 471 12.67 10.07 -8.35
C SER A 471 11.39 9.71 -7.60
N LEU A 472 10.32 9.36 -8.31
CA LEU A 472 9.02 8.94 -7.76
C LEU A 472 8.72 7.47 -8.00
N ASP A 473 9.24 6.90 -9.08
CA ASP A 473 9.15 5.48 -9.37
C ASP A 473 10.55 4.87 -9.30
N PRO A 474 10.94 4.30 -8.16
CA PRO A 474 12.25 3.68 -8.00
C PRO A 474 12.48 2.46 -8.90
N THR A 475 11.42 1.93 -9.52
CA THR A 475 11.51 0.80 -10.45
C THR A 475 11.83 1.21 -11.89
N LEU A 476 11.79 2.51 -12.18
CA LEU A 476 12.27 3.10 -13.42
C LEU A 476 13.78 3.39 -13.29
N PHE A 477 14.58 3.00 -14.28
CA PHE A 477 15.99 3.35 -14.38
C PHE A 477 16.25 3.99 -15.73
N THR A 478 17.03 5.05 -15.74
CA THR A 478 17.39 5.77 -16.96
C THR A 478 18.89 5.97 -17.07
N LYS A 479 19.40 5.99 -18.29
CA LYS A 479 20.80 6.34 -18.60
C LYS A 479 20.84 7.13 -19.90
N SER A 480 21.67 8.16 -19.96
CA SER A 480 21.87 8.92 -21.19
C SER A 480 23.10 8.39 -21.93
N TYR A 481 22.94 8.07 -23.23
CA TYR A 481 23.99 7.67 -24.16
C TYR A 481 23.99 8.66 -25.31
N ASP A 482 25.05 9.45 -25.44
CA ASP A 482 25.24 10.41 -26.53
C ASP A 482 24.04 11.34 -26.81
N GLY A 483 23.30 11.68 -25.78
CA GLY A 483 22.10 12.51 -25.88
C GLY A 483 20.78 11.73 -26.03
N GLU A 484 20.85 10.42 -26.30
CA GLU A 484 19.71 9.52 -26.35
C GLU A 484 19.38 8.97 -24.95
N LEU A 485 18.09 8.85 -24.62
CA LEU A 485 17.66 8.33 -23.34
C LEU A 485 17.37 6.82 -23.45
N PHE A 486 18.14 6.04 -22.71
CA PHE A 486 17.84 4.64 -22.44
C PHE A 486 16.87 4.56 -21.26
N VAL A 487 15.82 3.76 -21.38
CA VAL A 487 14.82 3.53 -20.35
C VAL A 487 14.75 2.06 -19.98
N CYS A 488 14.64 1.78 -18.69
CA CYS A 488 14.50 0.43 -18.15
C CYS A 488 13.49 0.45 -17.00
N GLN A 489 12.47 -0.41 -17.06
CA GLN A 489 11.47 -0.59 -16.02
C GLN A 489 11.55 -1.99 -15.48
N ILE A 490 11.70 -2.14 -14.17
CA ILE A 490 11.78 -3.45 -13.51
C ILE A 490 10.46 -3.80 -12.78
N TYR A 491 10.12 -5.07 -12.84
CA TYR A 491 9.01 -5.64 -12.09
C TYR A 491 9.42 -7.02 -11.57
N VAL A 492 10.00 -7.06 -10.38
CA VAL A 492 10.57 -8.25 -9.72
C VAL A 492 11.67 -8.89 -10.59
N ASP A 493 11.35 -9.94 -11.35
CA ASP A 493 12.20 -10.69 -12.27
C ASP A 493 12.08 -10.24 -13.73
N ASP A 494 10.97 -9.62 -14.09
CA ASP A 494 10.73 -9.06 -15.42
C ASP A 494 11.36 -7.68 -15.61
N ILE A 495 12.03 -7.46 -16.74
CA ILE A 495 12.66 -6.20 -17.11
C ILE A 495 12.22 -5.79 -18.51
N ILE A 496 11.64 -4.58 -18.63
CA ILE A 496 11.36 -3.93 -19.92
C ILE A 496 12.40 -2.87 -20.15
N PHE A 497 12.96 -2.80 -21.33
CA PHE A 497 13.98 -1.81 -21.66
C PHE A 497 13.98 -1.43 -23.14
N GLY A 498 14.59 -0.29 -23.46
CA GLY A 498 14.76 0.16 -24.83
C GLY A 498 15.45 1.50 -24.93
N CYS A 499 15.97 1.77 -26.13
CA CYS A 499 16.55 3.03 -26.56
C CYS A 499 16.18 3.31 -28.01
N THR A 500 16.30 4.55 -28.45
CA THR A 500 16.16 4.93 -29.87
C THR A 500 17.22 4.25 -30.74
N ASP A 501 18.45 4.09 -30.24
CA ASP A 501 19.51 3.34 -30.89
C ASP A 501 19.60 1.90 -30.35
N GLN A 502 19.40 0.94 -31.24
CA GLN A 502 19.37 -0.50 -30.92
C GLN A 502 20.67 -0.98 -30.24
N ARG A 503 21.83 -0.40 -30.62
CA ARG A 503 23.11 -0.79 -30.04
C ARG A 503 23.16 -0.73 -28.53
N TYR A 504 22.51 0.29 -27.92
CA TYR A 504 22.47 0.43 -26.46
C TYR A 504 21.55 -0.58 -25.81
N SER A 505 20.50 -1.02 -26.51
CA SER A 505 19.66 -2.11 -26.07
C SER A 505 20.40 -3.46 -26.06
N ASP A 506 21.22 -3.70 -27.10
CA ASP A 506 22.02 -4.91 -27.19
C ASP A 506 23.17 -4.91 -26.15
N GLU A 507 23.81 -3.76 -25.92
CA GLU A 507 24.81 -3.57 -24.84
C GLU A 507 24.22 -3.85 -23.47
N PHE A 508 23.06 -3.34 -23.20
CA PHE A 508 22.35 -3.59 -21.94
C PHE A 508 22.02 -5.08 -21.77
N ALA A 509 21.50 -5.73 -22.80
CA ALA A 509 21.18 -7.15 -22.77
C ALA A 509 22.44 -8.00 -22.52
N TYR A 510 23.57 -7.64 -23.13
CA TYR A 510 24.86 -8.29 -22.90
C TYR A 510 25.32 -8.09 -21.44
N MET A 511 25.32 -6.85 -20.95
CA MET A 511 25.70 -6.50 -19.57
C MET A 511 24.89 -7.29 -18.52
N MET A 512 23.59 -7.43 -18.73
CA MET A 512 22.72 -8.21 -17.84
C MET A 512 23.03 -9.70 -17.88
N SER A 513 23.35 -10.24 -19.07
CA SER A 513 23.65 -11.65 -19.27
C SER A 513 25.01 -12.07 -18.70
N GLU A 514 25.95 -11.14 -18.56
CA GLU A 514 27.24 -11.35 -17.90
C GLU A 514 27.11 -11.49 -16.38
N GLU A 515 26.17 -10.75 -15.76
CA GLU A 515 26.00 -10.74 -14.30
C GLU A 515 24.97 -11.78 -13.84
N TYR A 516 23.87 -11.96 -14.58
CA TYR A 516 22.74 -12.81 -14.18
C TYR A 516 22.41 -13.85 -15.25
N GLN A 517 21.82 -14.96 -14.83
CA GLN A 517 21.20 -15.88 -15.79
C GLN A 517 19.93 -15.26 -16.35
N MET A 518 19.96 -14.86 -17.63
CA MET A 518 18.85 -14.19 -18.29
C MET A 518 18.10 -15.10 -19.27
N SER A 519 16.80 -14.88 -19.39
CA SER A 519 15.98 -15.35 -20.51
C SER A 519 15.63 -14.15 -21.38
N MET A 520 16.25 -14.03 -22.58
CA MET A 520 15.88 -13.01 -23.55
C MET A 520 14.57 -13.40 -24.22
N MET A 521 13.53 -12.59 -24.07
CA MET A 521 12.20 -12.84 -24.62
C MET A 521 11.97 -12.08 -25.94
N GLY A 522 12.95 -11.25 -26.35
CA GLY A 522 12.91 -10.45 -27.57
C GLY A 522 12.04 -9.21 -27.43
N GLU A 523 11.38 -8.81 -28.51
CA GLU A 523 10.44 -7.68 -28.50
C GLU A 523 9.32 -7.88 -27.50
N LEU A 524 8.94 -6.83 -26.77
CA LEU A 524 7.90 -6.87 -25.76
C LEU A 524 6.53 -7.25 -26.37
N LYS A 525 6.03 -8.42 -26.02
CA LYS A 525 4.74 -8.94 -26.50
C LYS A 525 3.72 -9.19 -25.38
N PHE A 526 4.20 -9.61 -24.20
CA PHE A 526 3.38 -9.89 -23.03
C PHE A 526 4.03 -9.34 -21.78
N PHE A 527 3.27 -8.60 -21.00
CA PHE A 527 3.73 -8.08 -19.72
C PHE A 527 2.59 -7.93 -18.73
N LEU A 528 2.70 -8.53 -17.56
CA LEU A 528 1.68 -8.48 -16.50
C LEU A 528 0.27 -8.80 -17.04
N GLY A 529 0.15 -9.82 -17.89
CA GLY A 529 -1.12 -10.21 -18.52
C GLY A 529 -1.64 -9.26 -19.60
N LEU A 530 -0.93 -8.17 -19.89
CA LEU A 530 -1.18 -7.32 -21.04
C LEU A 530 -0.53 -7.93 -22.29
N GLN A 531 -1.27 -7.97 -23.39
CA GLN A 531 -0.76 -8.29 -24.72
C GLN A 531 -0.41 -6.97 -25.42
N ILE A 532 0.84 -6.81 -25.79
CA ILE A 532 1.40 -5.60 -26.39
C ILE A 532 1.81 -5.91 -27.82
N ARG A 533 1.27 -5.16 -28.76
CA ARG A 533 1.64 -5.27 -30.18
C ARG A 533 2.25 -3.95 -30.64
N GLN A 534 3.56 -3.94 -30.81
CA GLN A 534 4.31 -2.82 -31.36
C GLN A 534 4.18 -2.86 -32.88
N GLN A 535 3.66 -1.79 -33.48
CA GLN A 535 3.42 -1.67 -34.92
C GLN A 535 4.04 -0.37 -35.47
N HIS A 536 4.23 -0.29 -36.76
CA HIS A 536 4.82 0.91 -37.39
C HIS A 536 4.01 2.19 -37.17
N ASN A 537 2.68 2.08 -36.94
CA ASN A 537 1.75 3.19 -36.74
C ASN A 537 1.33 3.41 -35.30
N GLY A 538 1.81 2.58 -34.33
CA GLY A 538 1.48 2.72 -32.92
C GLY A 538 1.60 1.44 -32.11
N ILE A 539 1.19 1.51 -30.85
CA ILE A 539 1.18 0.38 -29.92
C ILE A 539 -0.27 0.04 -29.56
N PHE A 540 -0.63 -1.25 -29.73
CA PHE A 540 -1.92 -1.78 -29.30
C PHE A 540 -1.75 -2.62 -28.03
N ILE A 541 -2.59 -2.35 -27.01
CA ILE A 541 -2.56 -3.01 -25.70
C ILE A 541 -3.90 -3.68 -25.44
N SER A 542 -3.93 -4.97 -25.18
CA SER A 542 -5.15 -5.75 -24.91
C SER A 542 -4.92 -6.84 -23.87
N GLN A 543 -6.00 -7.52 -23.47
CA GLN A 543 -5.97 -8.71 -22.61
C GLN A 543 -6.86 -9.82 -23.20
N GLU A 544 -6.83 -10.00 -24.51
CA GLU A 544 -7.69 -10.94 -25.22
C GLU A 544 -7.56 -12.38 -24.71
N LYS A 545 -6.32 -12.86 -24.49
CA LYS A 545 -6.07 -14.22 -23.95
C LYS A 545 -6.69 -14.37 -22.58
N TYR A 546 -6.37 -13.47 -21.66
CA TYR A 546 -6.91 -13.48 -20.31
C TYR A 546 -8.44 -13.40 -20.29
N LEU A 547 -9.04 -12.57 -21.13
CA LEU A 547 -10.49 -12.47 -21.27
C LEU A 547 -11.11 -13.82 -21.67
N LYS A 548 -10.51 -14.52 -22.65
CA LYS A 548 -10.99 -15.86 -23.06
C LYS A 548 -10.92 -16.85 -21.89
N ASP A 549 -9.86 -16.80 -21.09
CA ASP A 549 -9.71 -17.67 -19.90
C ASP A 549 -10.76 -17.33 -18.82
N VAL A 550 -11.03 -16.05 -18.59
CA VAL A 550 -12.11 -15.60 -17.68
C VAL A 550 -13.48 -16.10 -18.14
N LEU A 551 -13.79 -15.95 -19.44
CA LEU A 551 -15.05 -16.46 -20.00
C LEU A 551 -15.18 -17.97 -19.86
N ARG A 552 -14.08 -18.72 -20.06
CA ARG A 552 -14.03 -20.18 -19.86
C ARG A 552 -14.25 -20.53 -18.41
N LYS A 553 -13.54 -19.88 -17.48
CA LYS A 553 -13.64 -20.11 -16.04
C LYS A 553 -15.07 -19.97 -15.51
N PHE A 554 -15.85 -19.02 -16.05
CA PHE A 554 -17.22 -18.78 -15.62
C PHE A 554 -18.29 -19.36 -16.53
N GLY A 555 -17.92 -20.24 -17.48
CA GLY A 555 -18.85 -20.93 -18.38
C GLY A 555 -19.63 -19.99 -19.31
N MET A 556 -18.98 -18.91 -19.77
CA MET A 556 -19.59 -17.85 -20.60
C MET A 556 -18.99 -17.76 -22.02
N GLN A 557 -18.30 -18.81 -22.47
CA GLN A 557 -17.66 -18.83 -23.81
C GLN A 557 -18.67 -18.68 -24.95
N ASP A 558 -19.77 -19.41 -24.86
CA ASP A 558 -20.79 -19.49 -25.92
C ASP A 558 -22.01 -18.61 -25.63
N CYS A 559 -21.86 -17.64 -24.71
CA CYS A 559 -22.98 -16.77 -24.37
C CYS A 559 -23.31 -15.80 -25.51
N LYS A 560 -24.59 -15.50 -25.67
CA LYS A 560 -25.04 -14.47 -26.63
C LYS A 560 -24.52 -13.10 -26.17
N GLY A 561 -23.71 -12.44 -26.99
CA GLY A 561 -23.16 -11.13 -26.71
C GLY A 561 -24.24 -10.04 -26.53
N VAL A 562 -23.98 -9.10 -25.63
CA VAL A 562 -24.81 -7.92 -25.40
C VAL A 562 -24.02 -6.65 -25.69
N LYS A 563 -24.71 -5.57 -26.07
CA LYS A 563 -24.08 -4.28 -26.41
C LYS A 563 -24.02 -3.30 -25.23
N ILE A 564 -24.73 -3.56 -24.15
CA ILE A 564 -24.90 -2.67 -23.01
C ILE A 564 -24.32 -3.34 -21.76
N LEU A 565 -23.42 -2.65 -21.06
CA LEU A 565 -22.74 -3.14 -19.87
C LEU A 565 -23.66 -3.29 -18.67
N MET A 566 -24.50 -2.27 -18.42
CA MET A 566 -25.52 -2.27 -17.38
C MET A 566 -26.77 -1.57 -17.88
N PRO A 567 -27.96 -2.00 -17.47
CA PRO A 567 -29.19 -1.27 -17.78
C PRO A 567 -29.11 0.14 -17.22
N THR A 568 -29.58 1.14 -17.96
CA THR A 568 -29.60 2.56 -17.55
C THR A 568 -30.38 2.80 -16.24
N ASN A 569 -31.31 1.90 -15.89
CA ASN A 569 -32.04 1.90 -14.61
C ASN A 569 -31.48 0.92 -13.57
N GLY A 570 -30.31 0.32 -13.83
CA GLY A 570 -29.69 -0.72 -13.00
C GLY A 570 -28.94 -0.16 -11.80
N HIS A 571 -29.62 0.54 -10.90
CA HIS A 571 -29.04 0.95 -9.66
C HIS A 571 -28.96 -0.24 -8.70
N LEU A 572 -27.74 -0.62 -8.35
CA LEU A 572 -27.50 -1.62 -7.31
C LEU A 572 -27.81 -1.01 -5.92
N CYS A 573 -28.40 -1.81 -5.05
CA CYS A 573 -28.69 -1.46 -3.65
C CYS A 573 -28.33 -2.65 -2.75
N THR A 574 -28.39 -2.52 -1.45
CA THR A 574 -28.04 -3.58 -0.49
C THR A 574 -28.89 -4.85 -0.63
N ASP A 575 -30.10 -4.74 -1.21
CA ASP A 575 -31.03 -5.85 -1.46
C ASP A 575 -31.23 -6.72 -0.20
N GLU A 576 -31.62 -6.07 0.90
CA GLU A 576 -31.68 -6.69 2.25
C GLU A 576 -32.53 -7.97 2.29
N ASN A 577 -33.57 -8.06 1.45
CA ASN A 577 -34.45 -9.23 1.36
C ASN A 577 -34.03 -10.21 0.23
N GLY A 578 -32.95 -9.92 -0.48
CA GLY A 578 -32.44 -10.76 -1.55
C GLY A 578 -31.79 -12.03 -1.05
N ILE A 579 -31.78 -13.06 -1.89
CA ILE A 579 -31.14 -14.34 -1.60
C ILE A 579 -29.61 -14.12 -1.60
N ASP A 580 -28.94 -14.65 -0.57
CA ASP A 580 -27.49 -14.60 -0.43
C ASP A 580 -26.82 -15.37 -1.58
N PHE A 581 -25.69 -14.84 -2.04
CA PHE A 581 -24.87 -15.48 -3.06
C PHE A 581 -23.50 -15.82 -2.49
N ASP A 582 -22.86 -16.88 -3.03
CA ASP A 582 -21.51 -17.30 -2.59
C ASP A 582 -20.50 -16.14 -2.79
N HIS A 583 -19.98 -15.65 -1.67
CA HIS A 583 -19.04 -14.54 -1.66
C HIS A 583 -17.68 -14.89 -2.28
N LYS A 584 -17.23 -16.17 -2.24
CA LYS A 584 -15.98 -16.61 -2.86
C LYS A 584 -16.09 -16.54 -4.40
N VAL A 585 -17.18 -17.05 -4.93
CA VAL A 585 -17.45 -16.99 -6.38
C VAL A 585 -17.59 -15.53 -6.83
N TYR A 586 -18.35 -14.73 -6.08
CA TYR A 586 -18.55 -13.32 -6.39
C TYR A 586 -17.23 -12.54 -6.40
N ARG A 587 -16.38 -12.71 -5.38
CA ARG A 587 -15.04 -12.10 -5.31
C ARG A 587 -14.14 -12.58 -6.45
N SER A 588 -14.19 -13.86 -6.81
CA SER A 588 -13.45 -14.38 -7.96
C SER A 588 -13.86 -13.72 -9.27
N MET A 589 -15.18 -13.50 -9.49
CA MET A 589 -15.69 -12.81 -10.68
C MET A 589 -15.26 -11.35 -10.71
N THR A 590 -15.52 -10.59 -9.63
CA THR A 590 -15.18 -9.17 -9.54
C THR A 590 -13.68 -8.94 -9.61
N GLY A 591 -12.85 -9.75 -8.95
CA GLY A 591 -11.40 -9.70 -9.03
C GLY A 591 -10.87 -9.92 -10.44
N SER A 592 -11.41 -10.92 -11.16
CA SER A 592 -11.05 -11.15 -12.57
C SER A 592 -11.42 -9.97 -13.47
N LEU A 593 -12.58 -9.35 -13.23
CA LEU A 593 -13.02 -8.18 -14.01
C LEU A 593 -12.22 -6.91 -13.68
N LEU A 594 -11.84 -6.70 -12.41
CA LEU A 594 -10.97 -5.59 -12.00
C LEU A 594 -9.60 -5.68 -12.71
N TYR A 595 -9.05 -6.89 -12.85
CA TYR A 595 -7.80 -7.07 -13.60
C TYR A 595 -7.96 -6.74 -15.09
N LEU A 596 -9.11 -7.03 -15.70
CA LEU A 596 -9.42 -6.63 -17.07
C LEU A 596 -9.51 -5.11 -17.25
N CYS A 597 -9.86 -4.35 -16.20
CA CYS A 597 -9.86 -2.90 -16.23
C CYS A 597 -8.48 -2.29 -16.55
N ALA A 598 -7.39 -3.06 -16.47
CA ALA A 598 -6.04 -2.61 -16.83
C ALA A 598 -5.89 -2.24 -18.31
N SER A 599 -6.71 -2.81 -19.22
CA SER A 599 -6.75 -2.49 -20.66
C SER A 599 -8.15 -2.13 -21.16
N ARG A 600 -9.16 -2.22 -20.28
CA ARG A 600 -10.58 -2.02 -20.62
C ARG A 600 -11.20 -0.92 -19.74
N PRO A 601 -10.90 0.37 -20.02
CA PRO A 601 -11.49 1.49 -19.29
C PRO A 601 -13.03 1.56 -19.40
N ASP A 602 -13.58 1.03 -20.47
CA ASP A 602 -15.01 0.99 -20.74
C ASP A 602 -15.84 0.23 -19.70
N ILE A 603 -15.28 -0.82 -19.08
CA ILE A 603 -15.97 -1.59 -18.04
C ILE A 603 -15.75 -1.07 -16.62
N MET A 604 -14.82 -0.12 -16.41
CA MET A 604 -14.33 0.30 -15.10
C MET A 604 -15.45 0.69 -14.14
N LEU A 605 -16.36 1.57 -14.56
CA LEU A 605 -17.48 2.01 -13.72
C LEU A 605 -18.37 0.84 -13.28
N SER A 606 -18.79 -0.01 -14.24
CA SER A 606 -19.69 -1.14 -13.94
C SER A 606 -19.06 -2.15 -12.99
N VAL A 607 -17.78 -2.45 -13.18
CA VAL A 607 -17.03 -3.36 -12.31
C VAL A 607 -16.85 -2.77 -10.92
N CYS A 608 -16.48 -1.48 -10.80
CA CYS A 608 -16.35 -0.81 -9.53
C CYS A 608 -17.67 -0.72 -8.76
N MET A 609 -18.81 -0.50 -9.45
CA MET A 609 -20.13 -0.54 -8.82
C MET A 609 -20.46 -1.93 -8.26
N CYS A 610 -20.19 -3.00 -9.02
CA CYS A 610 -20.40 -4.37 -8.55
C CYS A 610 -19.47 -4.71 -7.38
N ALA A 611 -18.22 -4.26 -7.42
CA ALA A 611 -17.23 -4.52 -6.38
C ALA A 611 -17.66 -4.02 -4.97
N ARG A 612 -18.54 -3.02 -4.89
CA ARG A 612 -19.08 -2.48 -3.64
C ARG A 612 -19.84 -3.51 -2.79
N PHE A 613 -20.30 -4.61 -3.38
CA PHE A 613 -21.14 -5.63 -2.74
C PHE A 613 -20.40 -6.95 -2.46
N GLN A 614 -19.06 -6.97 -2.49
CA GLN A 614 -18.25 -8.19 -2.30
C GLN A 614 -18.33 -8.78 -0.88
N ALA A 615 -18.69 -7.98 0.14
CA ALA A 615 -18.79 -8.44 1.52
C ALA A 615 -20.02 -9.33 1.73
N THR A 616 -21.17 -8.88 1.25
CA THR A 616 -22.47 -9.57 1.39
C THR A 616 -23.20 -9.58 0.04
N PRO A 617 -22.71 -10.35 -0.95
CA PRO A 617 -23.31 -10.36 -2.27
C PRO A 617 -24.69 -11.08 -2.24
N LYS A 618 -25.59 -10.55 -3.05
CA LYS A 618 -26.92 -11.15 -3.29
C LYS A 618 -27.02 -11.65 -4.72
N GLU A 619 -28.02 -12.47 -5.03
CA GLU A 619 -28.27 -12.92 -6.41
C GLU A 619 -28.48 -11.77 -7.41
N SER A 620 -29.06 -10.66 -6.97
CA SER A 620 -29.21 -9.45 -7.79
C SER A 620 -27.85 -8.88 -8.21
N HIS A 621 -26.90 -8.84 -7.26
CA HIS A 621 -25.52 -8.41 -7.51
C HIS A 621 -24.79 -9.37 -8.46
N HIS A 622 -24.95 -10.69 -8.25
CA HIS A 622 -24.39 -11.70 -9.15
C HIS A 622 -24.93 -11.56 -10.59
N LYS A 623 -26.23 -11.31 -10.75
CA LYS A 623 -26.81 -11.05 -12.07
C LYS A 623 -26.18 -9.83 -12.75
N ALA A 624 -25.90 -8.77 -11.99
CA ALA A 624 -25.25 -7.57 -12.51
C ALA A 624 -23.81 -7.85 -12.97
N VAL A 625 -23.00 -8.54 -12.15
CA VAL A 625 -21.62 -8.94 -12.53
C VAL A 625 -21.66 -9.86 -13.74
N LYS A 626 -22.55 -10.87 -13.73
CA LYS A 626 -22.69 -11.82 -14.83
C LYS A 626 -23.09 -11.14 -16.14
N HIS A 627 -23.82 -10.00 -16.08
CA HIS A 627 -24.22 -9.24 -17.29
C HIS A 627 -23.03 -8.55 -17.99
N ILE A 628 -21.92 -8.29 -17.29
CA ILE A 628 -20.70 -7.72 -17.89
C ILE A 628 -20.01 -8.74 -18.82
N LEU A 629 -20.07 -10.04 -18.51
CA LEU A 629 -19.37 -11.09 -19.26
C LEU A 629 -19.86 -11.22 -20.72
N PRO A 630 -21.17 -11.22 -21.03
CA PRO A 630 -21.65 -11.20 -22.41
C PRO A 630 -21.22 -9.97 -23.22
N TYR A 631 -21.10 -8.80 -22.60
CA TYR A 631 -20.53 -7.63 -23.26
C TYR A 631 -19.06 -7.86 -23.63
N LEU A 632 -18.28 -8.41 -22.72
CA LEU A 632 -16.88 -8.76 -22.93
C LEU A 632 -16.72 -9.84 -24.01
N ALA A 633 -17.59 -10.85 -24.01
CA ALA A 633 -17.63 -11.88 -25.06
C ALA A 633 -17.94 -11.29 -26.45
N HIS A 634 -18.70 -10.21 -26.51
CA HIS A 634 -18.99 -9.49 -27.77
C HIS A 634 -17.85 -8.56 -28.21
N THR A 635 -16.96 -8.18 -27.31
CA THR A 635 -15.87 -7.22 -27.56
C THR A 635 -14.48 -7.79 -27.18
N PRO A 636 -14.11 -9.01 -27.60
CA PRO A 636 -12.91 -9.69 -27.08
C PRO A 636 -11.60 -9.01 -27.53
N THR A 637 -11.61 -8.35 -28.67
CA THR A 637 -10.44 -7.70 -29.28
C THR A 637 -10.31 -6.23 -28.94
N LEU A 638 -11.21 -5.66 -28.12
CA LEU A 638 -11.13 -4.27 -27.73
C LEU A 638 -9.97 -4.05 -26.76
N GLY A 639 -9.25 -2.94 -26.91
CA GLY A 639 -8.11 -2.56 -26.11
C GLY A 639 -7.73 -1.09 -26.27
N LEU A 640 -6.56 -0.72 -25.80
CA LEU A 640 -6.02 0.64 -25.91
C LEU A 640 -5.18 0.76 -27.16
N TRP A 641 -5.32 1.88 -27.86
CA TRP A 641 -4.52 2.23 -29.02
C TRP A 641 -3.71 3.50 -28.77
N TYR A 642 -2.38 3.41 -28.85
CA TYR A 642 -1.47 4.51 -28.76
C TYR A 642 -0.94 4.87 -30.15
N PRO A 643 -1.47 5.91 -30.79
CA PRO A 643 -1.09 6.27 -32.16
C PRO A 643 0.28 6.95 -32.19
N LYS A 644 1.08 6.63 -33.18
CA LYS A 644 2.34 7.30 -33.46
C LYS A 644 2.12 8.71 -34.02
N GLY A 645 3.06 9.63 -33.75
CA GLY A 645 3.00 11.00 -34.27
C GLY A 645 1.95 11.92 -33.63
N SER A 646 1.39 11.54 -32.47
CA SER A 646 0.58 12.45 -31.66
C SER A 646 1.46 13.44 -30.89
N THR A 647 0.90 14.60 -30.49
CA THR A 647 1.56 15.48 -29.50
C THR A 647 1.78 14.72 -28.21
N PHE A 648 2.74 15.16 -27.39
CA PHE A 648 3.06 14.50 -26.11
C PHE A 648 2.64 15.41 -24.94
N ASP A 649 1.42 15.95 -25.01
CA ASP A 649 0.85 16.84 -24.01
C ASP A 649 0.12 16.03 -22.95
N LEU A 650 0.35 16.34 -21.67
CA LEU A 650 -0.35 15.74 -20.55
C LEU A 650 -1.66 16.49 -20.29
N ILE A 651 -2.78 15.78 -20.34
CA ILE A 651 -4.12 16.33 -20.16
C ILE A 651 -4.94 15.44 -19.23
N GLY A 652 -5.67 16.04 -18.28
CA GLY A 652 -6.61 15.35 -17.39
C GLY A 652 -8.05 15.75 -17.62
N TYR A 653 -8.95 14.82 -17.40
CA TYR A 653 -10.40 15.04 -17.41
C TYR A 653 -10.98 14.44 -16.13
N SER A 654 -11.89 15.17 -15.51
CA SER A 654 -12.63 14.72 -14.34
C SER A 654 -14.13 14.90 -14.55
N ASN A 655 -14.90 14.07 -13.90
CA ASN A 655 -16.35 14.13 -13.85
C ASN A 655 -16.83 13.45 -12.56
N SER A 656 -17.99 13.84 -12.05
CA SER A 656 -18.62 13.19 -10.90
C SER A 656 -20.12 13.16 -11.05
N ASP A 657 -20.74 12.02 -10.70
CA ASP A 657 -22.19 12.03 -10.47
C ASP A 657 -22.52 12.80 -9.17
N TYR A 658 -23.78 13.11 -8.97
CA TYR A 658 -24.26 13.71 -7.72
C TYR A 658 -25.16 12.74 -6.97
N ALA A 659 -24.70 12.30 -5.80
CA ALA A 659 -25.43 11.41 -4.91
C ALA A 659 -25.93 10.12 -5.60
N GLY A 660 -25.13 9.59 -6.55
CA GLY A 660 -25.53 8.45 -7.40
C GLY A 660 -25.59 7.12 -6.68
N ASP A 661 -24.85 6.93 -5.59
CA ASP A 661 -24.96 5.74 -4.76
C ASP A 661 -26.28 5.76 -3.97
N ARG A 662 -27.10 4.72 -4.15
CA ARG A 662 -28.42 4.64 -3.49
C ARG A 662 -28.35 4.23 -2.02
N VAL A 663 -27.25 3.62 -1.61
CA VAL A 663 -27.07 3.11 -0.25
C VAL A 663 -26.76 4.25 0.71
N ASP A 664 -25.74 5.04 0.39
CA ASP A 664 -25.23 6.10 1.27
C ASP A 664 -25.23 7.50 0.66
N ARG A 665 -25.77 7.66 -0.55
CA ARG A 665 -25.89 8.95 -1.26
C ARG A 665 -24.56 9.64 -1.56
N LYS A 666 -23.47 8.88 -1.59
CA LYS A 666 -22.17 9.39 -2.02
C LYS A 666 -22.07 9.46 -3.54
N SER A 667 -21.29 10.41 -4.00
CA SER A 667 -20.99 10.59 -5.42
C SER A 667 -19.87 9.62 -5.87
N THR A 668 -19.77 9.39 -7.16
CA THR A 668 -18.69 8.61 -7.78
C THR A 668 -17.87 9.51 -8.68
N SER A 669 -16.57 9.68 -8.38
CA SER A 669 -15.65 10.41 -9.23
C SER A 669 -15.13 9.53 -10.35
N GLY A 670 -15.09 10.07 -11.57
CA GLY A 670 -14.41 9.50 -12.73
C GLY A 670 -13.25 10.39 -13.16
N THR A 671 -12.08 9.80 -13.43
CA THR A 671 -10.94 10.55 -13.97
C THR A 671 -10.30 9.82 -15.12
N CYS A 672 -9.76 10.56 -16.10
CA CYS A 672 -8.91 9.98 -17.12
C CYS A 672 -7.78 10.95 -17.53
N HIS A 673 -6.63 10.38 -17.92
CA HIS A 673 -5.41 11.14 -18.18
C HIS A 673 -4.77 10.66 -19.47
N PHE A 674 -4.48 11.60 -20.34
CA PHE A 674 -3.90 11.35 -21.66
C PHE A 674 -2.48 11.91 -21.76
N LEU A 675 -1.63 11.17 -22.46
CA LEU A 675 -0.40 11.70 -23.07
C LEU A 675 -0.63 11.79 -24.57
N GLY A 676 -0.82 13.01 -25.06
CA GLY A 676 -1.30 13.25 -26.43
C GLY A 676 -2.65 12.57 -26.67
N ARG A 677 -2.67 11.54 -27.51
CA ARG A 677 -3.86 10.73 -27.82
C ARG A 677 -3.89 9.36 -27.12
N SER A 678 -2.90 9.09 -26.27
CA SER A 678 -2.75 7.83 -25.55
C SER A 678 -3.40 7.94 -24.16
N LEU A 679 -4.44 7.16 -23.89
CA LEU A 679 -5.07 7.07 -22.56
C LEU A 679 -4.16 6.22 -21.65
N VAL A 680 -3.52 6.83 -20.65
CA VAL A 680 -2.50 6.17 -19.80
C VAL A 680 -2.97 5.90 -18.37
N CYS A 681 -3.95 6.68 -17.86
CA CYS A 681 -4.50 6.46 -16.54
C CYS A 681 -5.98 6.78 -16.49
N TRP A 682 -6.76 6.03 -15.71
CA TRP A 682 -8.18 6.25 -15.47
C TRP A 682 -8.62 5.65 -14.16
N SER A 683 -9.67 6.17 -13.57
CA SER A 683 -10.25 5.64 -12.35
C SER A 683 -11.77 5.89 -12.28
N SER A 684 -12.44 5.08 -11.47
CA SER A 684 -13.81 5.31 -11.03
C SER A 684 -13.89 4.98 -9.55
N LYS A 685 -14.07 6.01 -8.70
CA LYS A 685 -14.03 5.88 -7.24
C LYS A 685 -15.26 6.50 -6.58
N LYS A 686 -15.91 5.78 -5.66
CA LYS A 686 -16.93 6.37 -4.79
C LYS A 686 -16.27 7.36 -3.83
N GLN A 687 -16.84 8.54 -3.64
CA GLN A 687 -16.32 9.55 -2.72
C GLN A 687 -16.50 9.12 -1.26
N ASN A 688 -15.59 9.53 -0.39
CA ASN A 688 -15.59 9.12 1.02
C ASN A 688 -16.68 9.82 1.85
N PHE A 689 -17.19 10.97 1.40
CA PHE A 689 -18.22 11.75 2.07
C PHE A 689 -19.35 12.14 1.12
N ILE A 690 -20.47 12.61 1.69
CA ILE A 690 -21.63 13.05 0.93
C ILE A 690 -21.38 14.50 0.52
N SER A 691 -21.38 14.76 -0.78
CA SER A 691 -21.31 16.11 -1.33
C SER A 691 -22.67 16.80 -1.22
N LEU A 692 -22.67 18.08 -0.80
CA LEU A 692 -23.89 18.86 -0.61
C LEU A 692 -24.38 19.52 -1.92
N SER A 693 -23.55 19.52 -2.94
CA SER A 693 -23.89 20.06 -4.27
C SER A 693 -23.15 19.34 -5.39
N THR A 694 -23.64 19.49 -6.62
CA THR A 694 -22.92 19.00 -7.82
C THR A 694 -21.55 19.64 -7.96
N ALA A 695 -21.43 20.93 -7.64
CA ALA A 695 -20.14 21.65 -7.69
C ALA A 695 -19.12 21.09 -6.70
N GLU A 696 -19.55 20.68 -5.51
CA GLU A 696 -18.67 20.05 -4.51
C GLU A 696 -18.23 18.66 -4.96
N ALA A 697 -19.13 17.84 -5.49
CA ALA A 697 -18.81 16.51 -6.01
C ALA A 697 -17.77 16.59 -7.15
N GLU A 698 -17.96 17.52 -8.08
CA GLU A 698 -17.00 17.76 -9.17
C GLU A 698 -15.66 18.29 -8.67
N TYR A 699 -15.66 19.23 -7.71
CA TYR A 699 -14.42 19.79 -7.13
C TYR A 699 -13.57 18.71 -6.43
N ILE A 700 -14.20 17.71 -5.82
CA ILE A 700 -13.53 16.56 -5.23
C ILE A 700 -12.90 15.66 -6.31
N ALA A 701 -13.63 15.45 -7.41
CA ALA A 701 -13.12 14.71 -8.56
C ALA A 701 -11.92 15.44 -9.19
N ASP A 702 -12.01 16.77 -9.34
CA ASP A 702 -10.91 17.63 -9.81
C ASP A 702 -9.66 17.49 -8.93
N GLY A 703 -9.83 17.47 -7.61
CA GLY A 703 -8.73 17.26 -6.65
C GLY A 703 -8.02 15.92 -6.86
N SER A 704 -8.78 14.85 -7.07
CA SER A 704 -8.23 13.52 -7.34
C SER A 704 -7.50 13.46 -8.68
N CYS A 705 -8.09 14.06 -9.73
CA CYS A 705 -7.47 14.16 -11.04
C CYS A 705 -6.18 14.98 -11.02
N CYS A 706 -6.18 16.12 -10.31
CA CYS A 706 -5.01 16.97 -10.14
C CYS A 706 -3.85 16.25 -9.44
N ALA A 707 -4.14 15.49 -8.38
CA ALA A 707 -3.13 14.70 -7.67
C ALA A 707 -2.42 13.71 -8.61
N GLN A 708 -3.18 13.00 -9.46
CA GLN A 708 -2.64 12.07 -10.43
C GLN A 708 -1.84 12.79 -11.54
N LEU A 709 -2.33 13.93 -12.04
CA LEU A 709 -1.59 14.77 -13.01
C LEU A 709 -0.24 15.24 -12.46
N LEU A 710 -0.20 15.63 -11.18
CA LEU A 710 1.04 16.06 -10.54
C LEU A 710 2.04 14.91 -10.42
N TRP A 711 1.57 13.71 -10.06
CA TRP A 711 2.40 12.51 -10.05
C TRP A 711 2.95 12.19 -11.44
N MET A 712 2.11 12.16 -12.47
CA MET A 712 2.51 11.90 -13.85
C MET A 712 3.50 12.96 -14.37
N LYS A 713 3.23 14.24 -14.11
CA LYS A 713 4.11 15.35 -14.46
C LYS A 713 5.50 15.19 -13.85
N GLN A 714 5.57 14.74 -12.59
CA GLN A 714 6.85 14.53 -11.92
C GLN A 714 7.57 13.28 -12.45
N THR A 715 6.83 12.19 -12.71
CA THR A 715 7.38 10.98 -13.34
C THR A 715 7.95 11.28 -14.72
N LEU A 716 7.28 12.09 -15.54
CA LEU A 716 7.76 12.48 -16.87
C LEU A 716 9.06 13.29 -16.84
N LYS A 717 9.42 13.93 -15.74
CA LYS A 717 10.75 14.56 -15.60
C LYS A 717 11.88 13.54 -15.60
N ASP A 718 11.66 12.35 -15.06
CA ASP A 718 12.65 11.28 -15.07
C ASP A 718 12.91 10.77 -16.50
N TYR A 719 11.93 10.97 -17.41
CA TYR A 719 12.07 10.77 -18.87
C TYR A 719 12.63 12.00 -19.61
N GLY A 720 13.18 12.99 -18.91
CA GLY A 720 13.70 14.22 -19.53
C GLY A 720 12.63 15.19 -20.06
N THR A 721 11.35 14.91 -19.84
CA THR A 721 10.23 15.71 -20.34
C THR A 721 9.69 16.67 -19.28
N ASN A 722 9.80 17.99 -19.54
CA ASN A 722 9.31 19.01 -18.59
C ASN A 722 8.00 19.65 -19.10
N MET A 723 6.88 19.21 -18.57
CA MET A 723 5.55 19.76 -18.88
C MET A 723 5.35 21.09 -18.16
N LYS A 724 5.25 22.20 -18.89
CA LYS A 724 5.03 23.54 -18.29
C LYS A 724 3.59 23.71 -17.81
N ASN A 725 2.63 23.54 -18.70
CA ASN A 725 1.21 23.68 -18.45
C ASN A 725 0.53 22.32 -18.62
N VAL A 726 -0.25 21.90 -17.64
CA VAL A 726 -0.99 20.65 -17.66
C VAL A 726 -2.48 20.99 -17.44
N PRO A 727 -3.29 21.02 -18.49
CA PRO A 727 -4.72 21.35 -18.36
C PRO A 727 -5.49 20.21 -17.70
N LEU A 728 -6.43 20.58 -16.84
CA LEU A 728 -7.46 19.74 -16.28
C LEU A 728 -8.81 20.28 -16.79
N TYR A 729 -9.60 19.42 -17.39
CA TYR A 729 -10.93 19.74 -17.90
C TYR A 729 -12.01 19.18 -16.97
N CYS A 730 -12.90 20.06 -16.54
CA CYS A 730 -14.08 19.78 -15.73
C CYS A 730 -15.30 20.37 -16.41
N GLU A 731 -16.46 19.72 -16.30
CA GLU A 731 -17.71 20.19 -16.92
C GLU A 731 -18.42 21.28 -16.09
N ASN A 732 -18.13 21.35 -14.79
CA ASN A 732 -18.85 22.22 -13.85
C ASN A 732 -18.17 23.58 -13.69
N GLU A 733 -18.77 24.63 -14.27
CA GLU A 733 -18.25 26.00 -14.15
C GLU A 733 -18.11 26.48 -12.71
N SER A 734 -18.98 26.03 -11.79
CA SER A 734 -18.90 26.42 -10.39
C SER A 734 -17.70 25.79 -9.70
N ALA A 735 -17.40 24.52 -9.98
CA ALA A 735 -16.19 23.86 -9.51
C ALA A 735 -14.93 24.54 -10.04
N ILE A 736 -14.90 24.89 -11.33
CA ILE A 736 -13.81 25.65 -11.95
C ILE A 736 -13.61 27.00 -11.25
N LYS A 737 -14.70 27.74 -10.97
CA LYS A 737 -14.63 29.03 -10.28
C LYS A 737 -14.10 28.90 -8.85
N ILE A 738 -14.50 27.83 -8.12
CA ILE A 738 -13.96 27.51 -6.80
C ILE A 738 -12.45 27.22 -6.86
N ALA A 739 -12.00 26.46 -7.86
CA ALA A 739 -10.58 26.16 -8.06
C ALA A 739 -9.73 27.40 -8.33
N HIS A 740 -10.26 28.37 -9.10
CA HIS A 740 -9.58 29.64 -9.40
C HIS A 740 -9.60 30.66 -8.26
N ASN A 741 -10.62 30.63 -7.41
CA ASN A 741 -10.82 31.57 -6.31
C ASN A 741 -11.03 30.82 -4.98
N PRO A 742 -10.01 30.11 -4.46
CA PRO A 742 -10.13 29.46 -3.18
C PRO A 742 -10.26 30.50 -2.08
N VAL A 743 -11.42 30.54 -1.40
CA VAL A 743 -11.73 31.47 -0.32
C VAL A 743 -11.07 31.01 0.98
#